data_7593c946e8b2a956e84a6934ef0dbbf9
#
_entry.id   7593c946e8b2a956e84a6934ef0dbbf9
#
_cell.length_a   1.000
_cell.length_b   1.000
_cell.length_c   1.000
_cell.angle_alpha   90.00
_cell.angle_beta   90.00
_cell.angle_gamma   90.00
#
_symmetry.space_group_name_H-M   'P 1'
#
loop_
_entity.id
_entity.type
_entity.pdbx_description
1 polymer ?
#
loop_
_entity_poly.entity_id
_entity_poly.type
_entity_poly.pdbx_seq_one_letter_code
_entity_poly.pdbx_strand_id
1 'polypeptide(L)'
;MRKYIILLLLAICTQLSADVLGKETLIKGTAKLNGKDVAMWFNVTAEDVAEVGNGKNAAISQYSEGKLVVPANIVNPADKHRYKVAKVANFAFSLCSKLTAVTLEEGIKEIGEQAFSGCNALQTIGYPSSLTTIGRGAFAGCKQLRHAQLPKNLASIGQEAFAGNQFADNKVLLPIKVAAIPVAAFDGCKLQMAILPPTLQSIEEDAFRGAGSCDFYMFDGNAVPSVHSKGVNVASHWYATKPKSYGKESFCNGLLPISAMVPQDEFVADNITYRIVQVGQYPGIFTASAYKRNDKKDWSSEFKDLKTAVHNPTFAGKWNPEYRINGIDANFFTGNDIVKLHHIALPASIEPAQSTNAFAQCKALVSLDLSAMSPLSKAESDALLSGLPEFTIVYAPKTQAQEHRAANTVLTNKDGKRHTSLYKMQLDENFNALALQGNLAYQLPYSFEAKRATFFRSSFKNKKKETLVLPFAAKPRGKAFAFDGMDKQSGTNTTLKFAKKDELQANTPYIYASDGTEIWAENVVVNPQTSTNTPTRDGLFGVYKADFVKTLAAAQQLNGAAYTLNAEGNKGNATFVQATDDAKLTPFHAFLHLADMLVGANLKLVFEGEATTGIEKVANDADNEDNTWYNMQGIKFNSKPQKGIYIRNGKKVVVQ
;
A
#
# COMPACT_ATOMS: atom_id res chain seq x y z
N MET A 1 -55.66 -30.71 41.64
CA MET A 1 -56.19 -29.80 40.63
C MET A 1 -55.16 -28.81 40.12
N ARG A 2 -54.35 -28.07 40.90
CA ARG A 2 -53.38 -27.11 40.41
C ARG A 2 -52.23 -27.68 39.51
N LYS A 3 -51.78 -28.91 39.78
CA LYS A 3 -50.72 -29.55 38.96
C LYS A 3 -51.18 -29.99 37.57
N TYR A 4 -52.45 -30.40 37.44
CA TYR A 4 -53.02 -30.77 36.12
C TYR A 4 -53.33 -29.59 35.25
N ILE A 5 -53.64 -28.41 35.84
CA ILE A 5 -53.89 -27.16 35.08
C ILE A 5 -52.57 -26.63 34.50
N ILE A 6 -51.45 -26.75 35.24
CA ILE A 6 -50.12 -26.33 34.75
C ILE A 6 -49.63 -27.26 33.61
N LEU A 7 -49.85 -28.59 33.73
CA LEU A 7 -49.51 -29.51 32.64
C LEU A 7 -50.40 -29.31 31.39
N LEU A 8 -51.68 -28.99 31.59
CA LEU A 8 -52.58 -28.70 30.47
C LEU A 8 -52.24 -27.37 29.80
N LEU A 9 -51.85 -26.34 30.57
CA LEU A 9 -51.36 -25.07 30.02
C LEU A 9 -50.01 -25.20 29.30
N LEU A 10 -49.08 -26.03 29.80
CA LEU A 10 -47.85 -26.35 29.12
C LEU A 10 -48.08 -27.18 27.84
N ALA A 11 -49.02 -28.13 27.84
CA ALA A 11 -49.38 -28.89 26.65
C ALA A 11 -50.09 -28.04 25.60
N ILE A 12 -50.96 -27.08 26.04
CA ILE A 12 -51.60 -26.11 25.13
C ILE A 12 -50.57 -25.11 24.58
N CYS A 13 -49.61 -24.63 25.37
CA CYS A 13 -48.52 -23.78 24.88
C CYS A 13 -47.59 -24.53 23.90
N THR A 14 -47.31 -25.83 24.13
CA THR A 14 -46.51 -26.63 23.20
C THR A 14 -47.28 -26.99 21.93
N GLN A 15 -48.60 -27.20 22.00
CA GLN A 15 -49.44 -27.41 20.83
C GLN A 15 -49.68 -26.10 20.05
N LEU A 16 -49.88 -24.95 20.73
CA LEU A 16 -49.95 -23.67 20.07
C LEU A 16 -48.63 -23.29 19.37
N SER A 17 -47.48 -23.64 19.96
CA SER A 17 -46.17 -23.43 19.29
C SER A 17 -45.93 -24.39 18.12
N ALA A 18 -46.45 -25.61 18.19
CA ALA A 18 -46.37 -26.59 17.09
C ALA A 18 -47.32 -26.26 15.93
N ASP A 19 -48.53 -25.77 16.22
CA ASP A 19 -49.47 -25.33 15.19
C ASP A 19 -49.10 -24.01 14.53
N VAL A 20 -48.38 -23.13 15.24
CA VAL A 20 -47.81 -21.88 14.63
C VAL A 20 -46.62 -22.17 13.74
N LEU A 21 -45.84 -23.22 14.03
CA LEU A 21 -44.69 -23.64 13.20
C LEU A 21 -45.09 -24.46 11.96
N GLY A 22 -46.36 -24.88 11.82
CA GLY A 22 -46.83 -25.68 10.67
C GLY A 22 -47.49 -24.89 9.54
N LYS A 23 -47.79 -23.60 9.70
CA LYS A 23 -48.28 -22.75 8.60
C LYS A 23 -47.10 -22.09 7.90
N GLU A 24 -46.78 -22.57 6.68
CA GLU A 24 -45.88 -21.89 5.76
C GLU A 24 -46.34 -20.42 5.61
N THR A 25 -45.64 -19.49 6.26
CA THR A 25 -45.97 -18.05 6.14
C THR A 25 -45.12 -17.47 5.04
N LEU A 26 -45.62 -17.52 3.80
CA LEU A 26 -44.98 -16.87 2.67
C LEU A 26 -45.16 -15.36 2.73
N ILE A 27 -44.06 -14.65 2.74
CA ILE A 27 -44.02 -13.18 2.70
C ILE A 27 -43.28 -12.69 1.46
N LYS A 28 -43.66 -11.52 0.97
CA LYS A 28 -42.89 -10.83 -0.06
C LYS A 28 -41.88 -9.92 0.59
N GLY A 29 -40.60 -10.20 0.34
CA GLY A 29 -39.52 -9.31 0.68
C GLY A 29 -38.92 -8.62 -0.56
N THR A 30 -37.92 -7.80 -0.37
CA THR A 30 -37.24 -7.06 -1.43
C THR A 30 -35.85 -7.62 -1.66
N ALA A 31 -35.52 -7.90 -2.91
CA ALA A 31 -34.17 -8.24 -3.39
C ALA A 31 -33.72 -7.20 -4.43
N LYS A 32 -32.48 -7.24 -4.87
CA LYS A 32 -31.95 -6.38 -5.94
C LYS A 32 -31.69 -7.18 -7.20
N LEU A 33 -32.35 -6.81 -8.31
CA LEU A 33 -32.08 -7.35 -9.64
C LEU A 33 -31.57 -6.21 -10.53
N ASN A 34 -30.35 -6.34 -11.03
CA ASN A 34 -29.66 -5.28 -11.78
C ASN A 34 -29.64 -3.93 -11.04
N GLY A 35 -29.51 -3.97 -9.69
CA GLY A 35 -29.50 -2.80 -8.81
C GLY A 35 -30.89 -2.23 -8.49
N LYS A 36 -31.98 -2.73 -9.11
CA LYS A 36 -33.35 -2.30 -8.86
C LYS A 36 -34.05 -3.23 -7.87
N ASP A 37 -34.96 -2.67 -7.08
CA ASP A 37 -35.78 -3.43 -6.15
C ASP A 37 -36.76 -4.34 -6.91
N VAL A 38 -36.77 -5.61 -6.53
CA VAL A 38 -37.72 -6.60 -7.03
C VAL A 38 -38.34 -7.37 -5.86
N ALA A 39 -39.60 -7.73 -6.01
CA ALA A 39 -40.26 -8.58 -5.05
C ALA A 39 -39.78 -10.02 -5.18
N MET A 40 -39.46 -10.65 -4.05
CA MET A 40 -39.05 -12.04 -3.95
C MET A 40 -39.80 -12.70 -2.80
N TRP A 41 -40.10 -13.99 -2.96
CA TRP A 41 -40.80 -14.75 -1.95
C TRP A 41 -39.86 -15.33 -0.92
N PHE A 42 -40.26 -15.25 0.35
CA PHE A 42 -39.58 -15.83 1.49
C PHE A 42 -40.57 -16.62 2.34
N ASN A 43 -40.11 -17.69 2.92
CA ASN A 43 -40.85 -18.50 3.86
C ASN A 43 -40.31 -18.29 5.29
N VAL A 44 -41.19 -17.91 6.20
CA VAL A 44 -40.84 -17.76 7.61
C VAL A 44 -40.78 -19.14 8.27
N THR A 45 -39.61 -19.51 8.75
CA THR A 45 -39.34 -20.84 9.35
C THR A 45 -39.23 -20.82 10.87
N ALA A 46 -39.00 -19.64 11.46
CA ALA A 46 -38.97 -19.41 12.90
C ALA A 46 -39.27 -17.93 13.19
N GLU A 47 -39.37 -17.56 14.49
CA GLU A 47 -39.77 -16.22 14.93
C GLU A 47 -39.06 -15.08 14.22
N ASP A 48 -37.72 -15.16 14.02
CA ASP A 48 -36.91 -14.15 13.36
C ASP A 48 -36.14 -14.68 12.15
N VAL A 49 -36.51 -15.86 11.62
CA VAL A 49 -35.77 -16.55 10.57
C VAL A 49 -36.66 -16.85 9.37
N ALA A 50 -36.13 -16.56 8.20
CA ALA A 50 -36.73 -16.91 6.94
C ALA A 50 -35.77 -17.65 6.01
N GLU A 51 -36.30 -18.31 5.00
CA GLU A 51 -35.58 -18.85 3.86
C GLU A 51 -36.08 -18.24 2.55
N VAL A 52 -35.24 -18.23 1.55
CA VAL A 52 -35.63 -17.76 0.21
C VAL A 52 -36.46 -18.83 -0.50
N GLY A 53 -37.70 -18.51 -0.90
CA GLY A 53 -38.63 -19.47 -1.49
C GLY A 53 -39.34 -20.32 -0.42
N ASN A 54 -40.01 -21.38 -0.84
CA ASN A 54 -40.77 -22.27 0.07
C ASN A 54 -40.45 -23.76 -0.15
N GLY A 55 -39.38 -24.06 -0.86
CA GLY A 55 -39.00 -25.44 -1.14
C GLY A 55 -39.85 -26.15 -2.19
N LYS A 56 -40.82 -25.48 -2.81
CA LYS A 56 -41.73 -26.04 -3.83
C LYS A 56 -41.73 -25.22 -5.13
N ASN A 57 -41.68 -23.93 -5.01
CA ASN A 57 -41.78 -23.00 -6.14
C ASN A 57 -40.59 -22.04 -6.18
N ALA A 58 -40.31 -21.49 -7.35
CA ALA A 58 -39.27 -20.46 -7.50
C ALA A 58 -39.59 -19.22 -6.67
N ALA A 59 -38.57 -18.65 -6.01
CA ALA A 59 -38.69 -17.46 -5.19
C ALA A 59 -38.88 -16.19 -6.02
N ILE A 60 -38.50 -16.21 -7.28
CA ILE A 60 -38.60 -15.12 -8.27
C ILE A 60 -39.04 -15.72 -9.62
N SER A 61 -39.50 -14.87 -10.52
CA SER A 61 -39.84 -15.31 -11.87
C SER A 61 -38.67 -16.01 -12.57
N GLN A 62 -38.90 -17.18 -13.17
CA GLN A 62 -37.90 -17.89 -13.97
C GLN A 62 -37.39 -17.11 -15.19
N TYR A 63 -38.13 -16.06 -15.61
CA TYR A 63 -37.74 -15.17 -16.69
C TYR A 63 -36.86 -13.99 -16.21
N SER A 64 -36.57 -13.91 -14.90
CA SER A 64 -35.70 -12.87 -14.35
C SER A 64 -34.31 -12.96 -14.97
N GLU A 65 -33.79 -11.80 -15.39
CA GLU A 65 -32.56 -11.72 -16.17
C GLU A 65 -31.52 -10.81 -15.50
N GLY A 66 -30.25 -11.21 -15.53
CA GLY A 66 -29.14 -10.39 -15.11
C GLY A 66 -28.59 -10.73 -13.72
N LYS A 67 -28.25 -9.73 -12.94
CA LYS A 67 -27.52 -9.85 -11.66
C LYS A 67 -28.48 -9.74 -10.48
N LEU A 68 -28.57 -10.78 -9.66
CA LEU A 68 -29.40 -10.85 -8.47
C LEU A 68 -28.56 -10.75 -7.21
N VAL A 69 -28.99 -9.91 -6.26
CA VAL A 69 -28.48 -9.90 -4.89
C VAL A 69 -29.59 -10.43 -3.97
N VAL A 70 -29.29 -11.51 -3.27
CA VAL A 70 -30.17 -12.14 -2.28
C VAL A 70 -29.84 -11.57 -0.90
N PRO A 71 -30.78 -10.85 -0.24
CA PRO A 71 -30.50 -10.19 1.03
C PRO A 71 -30.41 -11.19 2.18
N ALA A 72 -29.55 -10.90 3.16
CA ALA A 72 -29.46 -11.64 4.41
C ALA A 72 -30.51 -11.20 5.45
N ASN A 73 -31.20 -10.10 5.20
CA ASN A 73 -32.25 -9.58 6.08
C ASN A 73 -33.40 -9.04 5.23
N ILE A 74 -34.61 -9.33 5.63
CA ILE A 74 -35.81 -8.81 5.00
C ILE A 74 -36.75 -8.17 6.04
N VAL A 75 -37.60 -7.30 5.55
CA VAL A 75 -38.68 -6.70 6.34
C VAL A 75 -40.00 -7.14 5.73
N ASN A 76 -40.88 -7.72 6.53
CA ASN A 76 -42.22 -8.01 6.09
C ASN A 76 -43.01 -6.69 5.91
N PRO A 77 -43.52 -6.39 4.73
CA PRO A 77 -44.19 -5.12 4.48
C PRO A 77 -45.51 -4.96 5.28
N ALA A 78 -46.12 -6.07 5.72
CA ALA A 78 -47.40 -6.05 6.42
C ALA A 78 -47.30 -5.60 7.88
N ASP A 79 -46.33 -6.12 8.61
CA ASP A 79 -46.15 -5.91 10.05
C ASP A 79 -44.84 -5.21 10.43
N LYS A 80 -43.95 -4.92 9.45
CA LYS A 80 -42.62 -4.33 9.61
C LYS A 80 -41.62 -5.20 10.40
N HIS A 81 -41.97 -6.46 10.67
CA HIS A 81 -41.07 -7.39 11.34
C HIS A 81 -39.85 -7.71 10.47
N ARG A 82 -38.68 -7.87 11.11
CA ARG A 82 -37.41 -8.16 10.43
C ARG A 82 -37.06 -9.64 10.59
N TYR A 83 -36.71 -10.28 9.49
CA TYR A 83 -36.28 -11.66 9.47
C TYR A 83 -34.86 -11.77 8.92
N LYS A 84 -34.04 -12.64 9.56
CA LYS A 84 -32.73 -13.06 9.04
C LYS A 84 -32.93 -14.17 8.01
N VAL A 85 -32.35 -14.02 6.85
CA VAL A 85 -32.39 -15.05 5.81
C VAL A 85 -31.23 -16.01 6.01
N ALA A 86 -31.53 -17.22 6.51
CA ALA A 86 -30.51 -18.20 6.86
C ALA A 86 -30.24 -19.25 5.76
N LYS A 87 -31.17 -19.40 4.81
CA LYS A 87 -31.14 -20.45 3.81
C LYS A 87 -31.74 -20.01 2.47
N VAL A 88 -31.20 -20.51 1.38
CA VAL A 88 -31.88 -20.59 0.09
C VAL A 88 -32.62 -21.93 0.05
N ALA A 89 -33.94 -21.93 -0.01
CA ALA A 89 -34.76 -23.13 0.03
C ALA A 89 -34.52 -24.01 -1.21
N ASN A 90 -35.01 -25.26 -1.16
CA ASN A 90 -34.97 -26.15 -2.29
C ASN A 90 -35.69 -25.54 -3.48
N PHE A 91 -35.16 -25.68 -4.69
CA PHE A 91 -35.70 -25.19 -5.95
C PHE A 91 -35.91 -23.68 -6.06
N ALA A 92 -35.45 -22.87 -5.10
CA ALA A 92 -35.74 -21.42 -5.01
C ALA A 92 -35.44 -20.63 -6.30
N PHE A 93 -34.44 -21.02 -7.05
CA PHE A 93 -34.04 -20.40 -8.33
C PHE A 93 -33.92 -21.44 -9.44
N SER A 94 -34.49 -22.64 -9.27
CA SER A 94 -34.42 -23.68 -10.28
C SER A 94 -34.97 -23.18 -11.61
N LEU A 95 -34.25 -23.48 -12.70
CA LEU A 95 -34.56 -23.06 -14.07
C LEU A 95 -34.62 -21.55 -14.32
N CYS A 96 -34.10 -20.72 -13.44
CA CYS A 96 -33.89 -19.30 -13.70
C CYS A 96 -32.73 -19.11 -14.71
N SER A 97 -32.98 -19.52 -15.93
CA SER A 97 -31.98 -19.72 -17.00
C SER A 97 -31.33 -18.44 -17.53
N LYS A 98 -31.87 -17.26 -17.18
CA LYS A 98 -31.38 -15.96 -17.63
C LYS A 98 -30.62 -15.18 -16.55
N LEU A 99 -30.55 -15.67 -15.31
CA LEU A 99 -29.69 -15.07 -14.28
C LEU A 99 -28.23 -15.27 -14.66
N THR A 100 -27.45 -14.19 -14.70
CA THR A 100 -26.04 -14.22 -15.11
C THR A 100 -25.08 -14.17 -13.90
N ALA A 101 -25.51 -13.56 -12.80
CA ALA A 101 -24.77 -13.53 -11.55
C ALA A 101 -25.72 -13.54 -10.35
N VAL A 102 -25.34 -14.22 -9.29
CA VAL A 102 -26.06 -14.19 -8.01
C VAL A 102 -25.05 -13.89 -6.89
N THR A 103 -25.39 -12.97 -6.01
CA THR A 103 -24.65 -12.70 -4.78
C THR A 103 -25.54 -13.00 -3.58
N LEU A 104 -25.08 -13.87 -2.71
CA LEU A 104 -25.72 -14.16 -1.43
C LEU A 104 -25.06 -13.33 -0.34
N GLU A 105 -25.86 -12.56 0.41
CA GLU A 105 -25.32 -11.73 1.48
C GLU A 105 -24.91 -12.55 2.72
N GLU A 106 -24.07 -11.99 3.59
CA GLU A 106 -23.57 -12.63 4.81
C GLU A 106 -24.69 -12.95 5.79
N GLY A 107 -24.70 -14.20 6.31
CA GLY A 107 -25.73 -14.76 7.19
C GLY A 107 -26.45 -15.96 6.60
N ILE A 108 -26.43 -16.13 5.28
CA ILE A 108 -26.96 -17.32 4.60
C ILE A 108 -25.99 -18.49 4.82
N LYS A 109 -26.47 -19.58 5.42
CA LYS A 109 -25.65 -20.74 5.82
C LYS A 109 -25.84 -21.96 4.94
N GLU A 110 -26.95 -22.05 4.22
CA GLU A 110 -27.31 -23.22 3.44
C GLU A 110 -27.91 -22.84 2.07
N ILE A 111 -27.51 -23.56 1.03
CA ILE A 111 -28.15 -23.60 -0.28
C ILE A 111 -28.83 -24.98 -0.39
N GLY A 112 -30.14 -24.98 -0.56
CA GLY A 112 -30.97 -26.17 -0.57
C GLY A 112 -30.81 -27.01 -1.84
N GLU A 113 -31.53 -28.14 -1.85
CA GLU A 113 -31.57 -29.07 -2.98
C GLU A 113 -32.06 -28.38 -4.25
N GLN A 114 -31.31 -28.56 -5.34
CA GLN A 114 -31.62 -28.03 -6.69
C GLN A 114 -31.92 -26.53 -6.72
N ALA A 115 -31.44 -25.76 -5.73
CA ALA A 115 -31.77 -24.35 -5.57
C ALA A 115 -31.46 -23.50 -6.81
N PHE A 116 -30.40 -23.82 -7.55
CA PHE A 116 -29.99 -23.14 -8.79
C PHE A 116 -29.88 -24.13 -9.97
N SER A 117 -30.51 -25.32 -9.88
CA SER A 117 -30.44 -26.32 -10.95
C SER A 117 -30.97 -25.73 -12.24
N GLY A 118 -30.23 -25.93 -13.35
CA GLY A 118 -30.62 -25.44 -14.66
C GLY A 118 -30.51 -23.94 -14.89
N CYS A 119 -29.80 -23.19 -14.04
CA CYS A 119 -29.47 -21.80 -14.29
C CYS A 119 -28.37 -21.66 -15.34
N ASN A 120 -28.74 -21.95 -16.62
CA ASN A 120 -27.78 -22.13 -17.71
C ASN A 120 -26.92 -20.92 -18.04
N ALA A 121 -27.40 -19.68 -17.78
CA ALA A 121 -26.66 -18.46 -18.03
C ALA A 121 -25.83 -17.99 -16.81
N LEU A 122 -25.91 -18.68 -15.66
CA LEU A 122 -25.22 -18.29 -14.43
C LEU A 122 -23.70 -18.43 -14.61
N GLN A 123 -23.01 -17.29 -14.60
CA GLN A 123 -21.55 -17.21 -14.78
C GLN A 123 -20.81 -17.11 -13.46
N THR A 124 -21.39 -16.40 -12.49
CA THR A 124 -20.76 -16.17 -11.20
C THR A 124 -21.74 -16.30 -10.05
N ILE A 125 -21.25 -16.87 -8.95
CA ILE A 125 -21.94 -16.91 -7.67
C ILE A 125 -21.05 -16.32 -6.58
N GLY A 126 -21.54 -15.30 -5.88
CA GLY A 126 -20.88 -14.74 -4.70
C GLY A 126 -21.38 -15.47 -3.45
N TYR A 127 -20.55 -16.35 -2.90
CA TYR A 127 -20.88 -17.06 -1.68
C TYR A 127 -20.53 -16.22 -0.44
N PRO A 128 -21.41 -16.18 0.58
CA PRO A 128 -21.06 -15.57 1.85
C PRO A 128 -20.07 -16.46 2.64
N SER A 129 -19.28 -15.85 3.51
CA SER A 129 -18.34 -16.58 4.38
C SER A 129 -19.08 -17.47 5.40
N SER A 130 -20.35 -17.16 5.68
CA SER A 130 -21.25 -17.93 6.55
C SER A 130 -21.74 -19.25 5.96
N LEU A 131 -21.58 -19.49 4.65
CA LEU A 131 -22.10 -20.68 3.98
C LEU A 131 -21.36 -21.94 4.44
N THR A 132 -22.11 -22.94 4.91
CA THR A 132 -21.58 -24.23 5.39
C THR A 132 -22.07 -25.42 4.60
N THR A 133 -23.19 -25.30 3.88
CA THR A 133 -23.84 -26.43 3.21
C THR A 133 -24.32 -26.05 1.81
N ILE A 134 -24.01 -26.91 0.84
CA ILE A 134 -24.59 -26.91 -0.52
C ILE A 134 -25.31 -28.22 -0.70
N GLY A 135 -26.61 -28.16 -1.00
CA GLY A 135 -27.50 -29.29 -1.10
C GLY A 135 -27.32 -30.12 -2.40
N ARG A 136 -28.10 -31.21 -2.48
CA ARG A 136 -28.11 -32.09 -3.63
C ARG A 136 -28.47 -31.34 -4.90
N GLY A 137 -27.69 -31.55 -5.98
CA GLY A 137 -27.96 -30.95 -7.29
C GLY A 137 -28.06 -29.40 -7.29
N ALA A 138 -27.59 -28.74 -6.25
CA ALA A 138 -27.85 -27.31 -6.05
C ALA A 138 -27.47 -26.42 -7.24
N PHE A 139 -26.40 -26.77 -7.94
CA PHE A 139 -25.93 -26.09 -9.17
C PHE A 139 -25.87 -27.03 -10.36
N ALA A 140 -26.64 -28.14 -10.37
CA ALA A 140 -26.63 -29.07 -11.48
C ALA A 140 -27.02 -28.37 -12.78
N GLY A 141 -26.21 -28.53 -13.82
CA GLY A 141 -26.49 -27.96 -15.14
C GLY A 141 -26.29 -26.46 -15.28
N CYS A 142 -25.58 -25.79 -14.36
CA CYS A 142 -25.17 -24.38 -14.52
C CYS A 142 -24.00 -24.28 -15.53
N LYS A 143 -24.28 -24.50 -16.83
CA LYS A 143 -23.27 -24.72 -17.88
C LYS A 143 -22.29 -23.55 -18.10
N GLN A 144 -22.64 -22.33 -17.68
CA GLN A 144 -21.83 -21.13 -17.85
C GLN A 144 -21.07 -20.75 -16.58
N LEU A 145 -21.18 -21.53 -15.50
CA LEU A 145 -20.51 -21.22 -14.22
C LEU A 145 -18.99 -21.28 -14.40
N ARG A 146 -18.33 -20.14 -14.25
CA ARG A 146 -16.92 -20.00 -14.63
C ARG A 146 -15.94 -20.62 -13.64
N HIS A 147 -16.26 -20.55 -12.35
CA HIS A 147 -15.34 -20.95 -11.28
C HIS A 147 -16.08 -21.69 -10.17
N ALA A 148 -15.47 -22.75 -9.67
CA ALA A 148 -15.88 -23.41 -8.44
C ALA A 148 -15.13 -22.82 -7.23
N GLN A 149 -15.28 -21.51 -6.99
CA GLN A 149 -14.69 -20.86 -5.81
C GLN A 149 -15.57 -21.10 -4.58
N LEU A 150 -15.38 -22.25 -3.96
CA LEU A 150 -16.16 -22.65 -2.79
C LEU A 150 -15.76 -21.86 -1.56
N PRO A 151 -16.70 -21.43 -0.68
CA PRO A 151 -16.39 -20.65 0.49
C PRO A 151 -15.60 -21.47 1.53
N LYS A 152 -14.68 -20.83 2.23
CA LYS A 152 -13.73 -21.50 3.16
C LYS A 152 -14.41 -22.26 4.32
N ASN A 153 -15.63 -21.88 4.68
CA ASN A 153 -16.37 -22.51 5.77
C ASN A 153 -17.30 -23.64 5.31
N LEU A 154 -17.37 -23.91 4.00
CA LEU A 154 -18.17 -24.99 3.46
C LEU A 154 -17.70 -26.34 4.03
N ALA A 155 -18.61 -27.07 4.63
CA ALA A 155 -18.36 -28.37 5.26
C ALA A 155 -19.07 -29.53 4.55
N SER A 156 -20.18 -29.24 3.86
CA SER A 156 -20.98 -30.25 3.21
C SER A 156 -21.32 -29.86 1.76
N ILE A 157 -21.08 -30.80 0.85
CA ILE A 157 -21.48 -30.76 -0.55
C ILE A 157 -22.45 -31.92 -0.77
N GLY A 158 -23.58 -31.67 -1.39
CA GLY A 158 -24.59 -32.71 -1.70
C GLY A 158 -24.24 -33.51 -2.94
N GLN A 159 -24.91 -34.66 -3.10
CA GLN A 159 -24.83 -35.45 -4.32
C GLN A 159 -25.19 -34.61 -5.55
N GLU A 160 -24.51 -34.82 -6.68
CA GLU A 160 -24.78 -34.10 -7.94
C GLU A 160 -24.67 -32.56 -7.84
N ALA A 161 -24.13 -32.01 -6.75
CA ALA A 161 -24.20 -30.58 -6.46
C ALA A 161 -23.73 -29.67 -7.60
N PHE A 162 -22.75 -30.11 -8.36
CA PHE A 162 -22.19 -29.38 -9.50
C PHE A 162 -22.24 -30.18 -10.80
N ALA A 163 -23.05 -31.23 -10.88
CA ALA A 163 -23.10 -32.10 -12.05
C ALA A 163 -23.40 -31.33 -13.34
N GLY A 164 -22.68 -31.63 -14.41
CA GLY A 164 -22.86 -31.02 -15.74
C GLY A 164 -22.35 -29.59 -15.89
N ASN A 165 -21.60 -29.06 -14.93
CA ASN A 165 -20.99 -27.74 -15.04
C ASN A 165 -19.72 -27.78 -15.90
N GLN A 166 -19.42 -26.64 -16.57
CA GLN A 166 -18.21 -26.50 -17.39
C GLN A 166 -17.41 -25.30 -16.87
N PHE A 167 -16.67 -25.51 -15.78
CA PHE A 167 -15.82 -24.47 -15.21
C PHE A 167 -14.75 -23.99 -16.20
N ALA A 168 -14.68 -22.68 -16.44
CA ALA A 168 -13.77 -22.12 -17.45
C ALA A 168 -12.28 -22.33 -17.11
N ASP A 169 -11.96 -22.43 -15.82
CA ASP A 169 -10.60 -22.70 -15.34
C ASP A 169 -10.30 -24.20 -15.18
N ASN A 170 -11.25 -25.08 -15.50
CA ASN A 170 -11.14 -26.53 -15.43
C ASN A 170 -10.59 -27.07 -14.11
N LYS A 171 -10.81 -26.34 -13.01
CA LYS A 171 -10.29 -26.69 -11.69
C LYS A 171 -11.32 -26.55 -10.58
N VAL A 172 -11.13 -27.34 -9.51
CA VAL A 172 -11.86 -27.20 -8.26
C VAL A 172 -10.90 -27.20 -7.09
N LEU A 173 -11.13 -26.27 -6.18
CA LEU A 173 -10.46 -26.18 -4.89
C LEU A 173 -11.48 -26.52 -3.80
N LEU A 174 -11.31 -27.65 -3.12
CA LEU A 174 -12.24 -28.09 -2.08
C LEU A 174 -11.87 -27.45 -0.72
N PRO A 175 -12.81 -26.90 0.04
CA PRO A 175 -12.54 -26.30 1.34
C PRO A 175 -12.09 -27.29 2.41
N ILE A 176 -11.31 -26.80 3.41
CA ILE A 176 -10.70 -27.65 4.45
C ILE A 176 -11.73 -28.43 5.31
N LYS A 177 -12.95 -27.94 5.42
CA LYS A 177 -14.00 -28.61 6.21
C LYS A 177 -14.73 -29.72 5.46
N VAL A 178 -14.48 -29.86 4.17
CA VAL A 178 -15.11 -30.92 3.36
C VAL A 178 -14.42 -32.25 3.66
N ALA A 179 -15.17 -33.17 4.26
CA ALA A 179 -14.65 -34.48 4.62
C ALA A 179 -14.99 -35.59 3.59
N ALA A 180 -15.95 -35.36 2.70
CA ALA A 180 -16.33 -36.32 1.66
C ALA A 180 -16.73 -35.62 0.37
N ILE A 181 -16.42 -36.22 -0.77
CA ILE A 181 -16.94 -35.83 -2.08
C ILE A 181 -18.01 -36.84 -2.43
N PRO A 182 -19.29 -36.44 -2.38
CA PRO A 182 -20.40 -37.38 -2.53
C PRO A 182 -20.62 -37.85 -3.98
N VAL A 183 -21.52 -38.81 -4.13
CA VAL A 183 -21.88 -39.42 -5.41
C VAL A 183 -22.17 -38.36 -6.47
N ALA A 184 -21.50 -38.45 -7.62
CA ALA A 184 -21.68 -37.61 -8.80
C ALA A 184 -21.54 -36.09 -8.55
N ALA A 185 -20.88 -35.68 -7.47
CA ALA A 185 -20.80 -34.24 -7.08
C ALA A 185 -20.29 -33.33 -8.19
N PHE A 186 -19.32 -33.81 -9.00
CA PHE A 186 -18.73 -33.13 -10.16
C PHE A 186 -18.88 -33.96 -11.45
N ASP A 187 -19.91 -34.79 -11.53
CA ASP A 187 -20.18 -35.61 -12.71
C ASP A 187 -20.36 -34.75 -13.97
N GLY A 188 -19.72 -35.12 -15.06
CA GLY A 188 -19.78 -34.38 -16.32
C GLY A 188 -19.05 -33.01 -16.31
N CYS A 189 -18.40 -32.65 -15.21
CA CYS A 189 -17.51 -31.47 -15.17
C CYS A 189 -16.21 -31.80 -15.89
N LYS A 190 -15.78 -30.94 -16.84
CA LYS A 190 -14.52 -31.11 -17.57
C LYS A 190 -13.31 -30.65 -16.75
N LEU A 191 -13.18 -31.20 -15.54
CA LEU A 191 -12.09 -30.83 -14.65
C LEU A 191 -10.76 -31.45 -15.12
N GLN A 192 -9.72 -30.64 -15.14
CA GLN A 192 -8.34 -31.06 -15.35
C GLN A 192 -7.56 -31.16 -14.04
N MET A 193 -8.08 -30.54 -13.00
CA MET A 193 -7.40 -30.44 -11.70
C MET A 193 -8.39 -30.39 -10.55
N ALA A 194 -8.10 -31.13 -9.47
CA ALA A 194 -8.80 -31.04 -8.20
C ALA A 194 -7.78 -30.95 -7.06
N ILE A 195 -7.94 -29.94 -6.22
CA ILE A 195 -7.12 -29.76 -5.02
C ILE A 195 -7.93 -30.24 -3.83
N LEU A 196 -7.41 -31.28 -3.17
CA LEU A 196 -8.09 -32.01 -2.13
C LEU A 196 -7.64 -31.55 -0.75
N PRO A 197 -8.55 -31.31 0.21
CA PRO A 197 -8.17 -30.94 1.57
C PRO A 197 -7.54 -32.11 2.33
N PRO A 198 -6.63 -31.84 3.28
CA PRO A 198 -6.03 -32.89 4.11
C PRO A 198 -7.03 -33.61 5.02
N THR A 199 -8.21 -33.03 5.19
CA THR A 199 -9.33 -33.58 5.98
C THR A 199 -10.22 -34.54 5.19
N LEU A 200 -10.00 -34.67 3.88
CA LEU A 200 -10.83 -35.51 3.01
C LEU A 200 -10.70 -36.99 3.39
N GLN A 201 -11.83 -37.65 3.64
CA GLN A 201 -11.91 -39.05 4.04
C GLN A 201 -12.37 -39.96 2.92
N SER A 202 -13.25 -39.46 2.03
CA SER A 202 -13.77 -40.31 0.93
C SER A 202 -14.09 -39.54 -0.34
N ILE A 203 -13.99 -40.27 -1.46
CA ILE A 203 -14.46 -39.88 -2.79
C ILE A 203 -15.41 -40.99 -3.26
N GLU A 204 -16.68 -40.65 -3.41
CA GLU A 204 -17.75 -41.60 -3.68
C GLU A 204 -17.90 -41.93 -5.19
N GLU A 205 -18.84 -42.82 -5.51
CA GLU A 205 -19.13 -43.28 -6.88
C GLU A 205 -19.42 -42.10 -7.82
N ASP A 206 -18.84 -42.15 -9.02
CA ASP A 206 -19.04 -41.17 -10.10
C ASP A 206 -18.70 -39.71 -9.73
N ALA A 207 -18.07 -39.49 -8.57
CA ALA A 207 -17.77 -38.12 -8.04
C ALA A 207 -17.12 -37.21 -9.10
N PHE A 208 -16.23 -37.75 -9.92
CA PHE A 208 -15.53 -37.05 -11.01
C PHE A 208 -15.73 -37.74 -12.37
N ARG A 209 -16.86 -38.43 -12.59
CA ARG A 209 -17.16 -39.04 -13.87
C ARG A 209 -17.20 -37.99 -14.98
N GLY A 210 -16.55 -38.25 -16.11
CA GLY A 210 -16.49 -37.29 -17.22
C GLY A 210 -15.39 -36.23 -17.12
N ALA A 211 -14.64 -36.19 -16.01
CA ALA A 211 -13.48 -35.29 -15.84
C ALA A 211 -12.26 -35.70 -16.72
N GLY A 212 -12.30 -36.89 -17.38
CA GLY A 212 -11.15 -37.40 -18.13
C GLY A 212 -9.96 -37.72 -17.24
N SER A 213 -8.75 -37.31 -17.63
CA SER A 213 -7.57 -37.40 -16.76
C SER A 213 -7.46 -36.15 -15.92
N CYS A 214 -8.08 -36.14 -14.75
CA CYS A 214 -7.95 -35.05 -13.76
C CYS A 214 -6.69 -35.28 -12.92
N ASP A 215 -5.92 -34.22 -12.65
CA ASP A 215 -4.82 -34.28 -11.72
C ASP A 215 -5.31 -33.92 -10.30
N PHE A 216 -5.07 -34.83 -9.35
CA PHE A 216 -5.46 -34.66 -7.95
C PHE A 216 -4.25 -34.26 -7.11
N TYR A 217 -4.39 -33.19 -6.36
CA TYR A 217 -3.33 -32.67 -5.49
C TYR A 217 -3.75 -32.81 -4.03
N MET A 218 -2.95 -33.55 -3.26
CA MET A 218 -3.13 -33.76 -1.82
C MET A 218 -2.04 -33.00 -1.04
N PHE A 219 -2.47 -32.35 0.02
CA PHE A 219 -1.56 -31.69 0.96
C PHE A 219 -1.44 -32.50 2.23
N ASP A 220 -0.43 -32.16 3.06
CA ASP A 220 -0.15 -32.84 4.32
C ASP A 220 -1.41 -33.18 5.09
N GLY A 221 -1.86 -34.38 4.97
CA GLY A 221 -3.03 -34.94 5.60
C GLY A 221 -2.66 -36.24 6.29
N ASN A 222 -3.58 -36.72 7.11
CA ASN A 222 -3.33 -37.87 7.94
C ASN A 222 -3.51 -39.21 7.21
N ALA A 223 -4.21 -39.24 6.09
CA ALA A 223 -4.44 -40.43 5.31
C ALA A 223 -4.85 -40.10 3.85
N VAL A 224 -4.60 -41.03 2.93
CA VAL A 224 -5.22 -41.01 1.61
C VAL A 224 -6.70 -41.27 1.78
N PRO A 225 -7.59 -40.48 1.13
CA PRO A 225 -9.02 -40.71 1.20
C PRO A 225 -9.38 -42.10 0.60
N SER A 226 -10.39 -42.74 1.11
CA SER A 226 -10.98 -43.92 0.47
C SER A 226 -11.60 -43.45 -0.86
N VAL A 227 -11.26 -44.11 -1.94
CA VAL A 227 -11.77 -43.76 -3.27
C VAL A 227 -12.59 -44.91 -3.83
N HIS A 228 -13.88 -44.65 -4.12
CA HIS A 228 -14.73 -45.65 -4.80
C HIS A 228 -14.14 -45.96 -6.17
N SER A 229 -14.19 -47.22 -6.60
CA SER A 229 -13.58 -47.73 -7.85
C SER A 229 -14.02 -46.98 -9.13
N LYS A 230 -15.18 -46.35 -9.12
CA LYS A 230 -15.67 -45.45 -10.16
C LYS A 230 -15.63 -43.97 -9.79
N GLY A 231 -15.05 -43.62 -8.65
CA GLY A 231 -15.02 -42.23 -8.14
C GLY A 231 -14.11 -41.33 -8.96
N VAL A 232 -13.04 -41.88 -9.52
CA VAL A 232 -12.03 -41.18 -10.33
C VAL A 232 -11.63 -42.01 -11.55
N ASN A 233 -11.11 -41.34 -12.59
CA ASN A 233 -10.53 -42.04 -13.74
C ASN A 233 -9.14 -42.60 -13.37
N VAL A 234 -8.90 -43.85 -13.73
CA VAL A 234 -7.62 -44.56 -13.50
C VAL A 234 -6.42 -43.90 -14.22
N ALA A 235 -6.66 -43.12 -15.27
CA ALA A 235 -5.65 -42.33 -15.97
C ALA A 235 -5.29 -41.02 -15.25
N SER A 236 -5.93 -40.72 -14.13
CA SER A 236 -5.66 -39.51 -13.34
C SER A 236 -4.30 -39.60 -12.63
N HIS A 237 -3.59 -38.47 -12.57
CA HIS A 237 -2.35 -38.38 -11.81
C HIS A 237 -2.62 -37.85 -10.39
N TRP A 238 -1.90 -38.40 -9.43
CA TRP A 238 -2.02 -38.02 -8.03
C TRP A 238 -0.70 -37.44 -7.56
N TYR A 239 -0.77 -36.25 -6.97
CA TYR A 239 0.37 -35.52 -6.44
C TYR A 239 0.23 -35.32 -4.94
N ALA A 240 1.30 -35.47 -4.19
CA ALA A 240 1.31 -35.25 -2.76
C ALA A 240 2.57 -34.50 -2.30
N THR A 241 2.45 -33.71 -1.25
CA THR A 241 3.58 -32.98 -0.63
C THR A 241 4.60 -33.95 -0.04
N LYS A 242 4.13 -35.09 0.51
CA LYS A 242 4.99 -36.16 1.07
C LYS A 242 4.63 -37.52 0.51
N PRO A 243 4.90 -37.80 -0.76
CA PRO A 243 4.44 -39.05 -1.40
C PRO A 243 4.97 -40.32 -0.73
N LYS A 244 6.13 -40.27 -0.08
CA LYS A 244 6.70 -41.44 0.63
C LYS A 244 5.98 -41.79 1.93
N SER A 245 5.15 -40.89 2.47
CA SER A 245 4.34 -41.14 3.67
C SER A 245 3.09 -41.94 3.40
N TYR A 246 2.71 -42.07 2.13
CA TYR A 246 1.56 -42.83 1.67
C TYR A 246 2.03 -44.13 1.03
N GLY A 247 1.38 -45.24 1.33
CA GLY A 247 1.66 -46.53 0.71
C GLY A 247 1.33 -46.57 -0.79
N LYS A 248 1.47 -47.76 -1.42
CA LYS A 248 0.91 -47.98 -2.76
C LYS A 248 -0.60 -48.12 -2.67
N GLU A 249 -1.29 -47.17 -3.29
CA GLU A 249 -2.75 -47.16 -3.31
C GLU A 249 -3.26 -47.78 -4.60
N SER A 250 -4.31 -48.57 -4.48
CA SER A 250 -4.87 -49.36 -5.61
C SER A 250 -5.60 -48.51 -6.67
N PHE A 251 -5.93 -47.27 -6.34
CA PHE A 251 -6.72 -46.39 -7.24
C PHE A 251 -5.86 -45.42 -8.06
N CYS A 252 -4.54 -45.37 -7.84
CA CYS A 252 -3.65 -44.51 -8.61
C CYS A 252 -2.36 -45.24 -9.02
N ASN A 253 -1.73 -44.79 -10.12
CA ASN A 253 -0.47 -45.34 -10.62
C ASN A 253 0.75 -44.95 -9.79
N GLY A 254 0.57 -44.48 -8.57
CA GLY A 254 1.57 -43.97 -7.64
C GLY A 254 1.41 -42.49 -7.41
N LEU A 255 1.89 -42.05 -6.26
CA LEU A 255 1.91 -40.65 -5.87
C LEU A 255 3.16 -39.96 -6.38
N LEU A 256 2.99 -38.86 -7.10
CA LEU A 256 4.07 -38.03 -7.60
C LEU A 256 4.40 -36.91 -6.58
N PRO A 257 5.66 -36.53 -6.44
CA PRO A 257 5.99 -35.41 -5.55
C PRO A 257 5.45 -34.10 -6.14
N ILE A 258 4.88 -33.27 -5.27
CA ILE A 258 4.68 -31.85 -5.59
C ILE A 258 6.04 -31.19 -5.36
N SER A 259 6.84 -31.06 -6.42
CA SER A 259 8.15 -30.43 -6.34
C SER A 259 8.05 -28.91 -6.10
N ALA A 260 9.01 -28.32 -5.39
CA ALA A 260 9.13 -26.90 -5.08
C ALA A 260 7.95 -26.32 -4.28
N MET A 261 7.47 -27.05 -3.27
CA MET A 261 6.41 -26.60 -2.37
C MET A 261 6.77 -26.81 -0.90
N VAL A 262 8.04 -26.66 -0.53
CA VAL A 262 8.45 -26.79 0.87
C VAL A 262 8.69 -25.41 1.46
N PRO A 263 8.27 -25.12 2.71
CA PRO A 263 8.68 -23.91 3.40
C PRO A 263 10.19 -23.71 3.32
N GLN A 264 10.65 -22.48 3.10
CA GLN A 264 12.02 -22.05 2.84
C GLN A 264 12.55 -22.28 1.42
N ASP A 265 11.86 -23.02 0.54
CA ASP A 265 12.23 -23.07 -0.87
C ASP A 265 12.04 -21.70 -1.53
N GLU A 266 12.87 -21.44 -2.53
CA GLU A 266 12.87 -20.17 -3.25
C GLU A 266 12.49 -20.38 -4.72
N PHE A 267 11.76 -19.41 -5.26
CA PHE A 267 11.50 -19.32 -6.70
C PHE A 267 11.59 -17.88 -7.17
N VAL A 268 11.79 -17.68 -8.47
CA VAL A 268 11.90 -16.35 -9.08
C VAL A 268 10.67 -16.09 -9.94
N ALA A 269 10.00 -14.98 -9.68
CA ALA A 269 8.94 -14.43 -10.53
C ALA A 269 9.11 -12.91 -10.63
N ASP A 270 8.86 -12.32 -11.80
CA ASP A 270 8.93 -10.87 -12.03
C ASP A 270 10.23 -10.21 -11.51
N ASN A 271 11.38 -10.89 -11.66
CA ASN A 271 12.69 -10.46 -11.17
C ASN A 271 12.83 -10.37 -9.64
N ILE A 272 11.91 -10.96 -8.90
CA ILE A 272 11.98 -11.08 -7.44
C ILE A 272 12.13 -12.54 -7.08
N THR A 273 13.09 -12.86 -6.20
CA THR A 273 13.12 -14.15 -5.51
C THR A 273 12.15 -14.10 -4.36
N TYR A 274 11.22 -15.02 -4.35
CA TYR A 274 10.28 -15.26 -3.29
C TYR A 274 10.71 -16.50 -2.49
N ARG A 275 10.58 -16.43 -1.17
CA ARG A 275 10.78 -17.57 -0.28
C ARG A 275 9.43 -18.06 0.21
N ILE A 276 9.16 -19.34 0.05
CA ILE A 276 7.91 -19.96 0.49
C ILE A 276 7.87 -19.91 2.03
N VAL A 277 6.84 -19.27 2.57
CA VAL A 277 6.60 -19.16 4.03
C VAL A 277 5.73 -20.30 4.51
N GLN A 278 4.65 -20.57 3.80
CA GLN A 278 3.69 -21.59 4.17
C GLN A 278 3.19 -22.36 2.94
N VAL A 279 3.19 -23.68 3.07
CA VAL A 279 2.60 -24.60 2.12
C VAL A 279 1.44 -25.30 2.79
N GLY A 280 0.23 -25.07 2.26
CA GLY A 280 -0.87 -25.96 2.51
C GLY A 280 -1.47 -26.01 3.90
N GLN A 281 -1.74 -24.87 4.57
CA GLN A 281 -2.95 -24.84 5.38
C GLN A 281 -4.11 -24.48 4.46
N TYR A 282 -4.90 -25.49 4.19
CA TYR A 282 -6.01 -25.44 3.25
C TYR A 282 -7.20 -24.61 3.79
N PRO A 283 -7.91 -23.83 2.96
CA PRO A 283 -7.87 -23.83 1.52
C PRO A 283 -6.85 -22.84 0.97
N GLY A 284 -5.86 -23.41 0.27
CA GLY A 284 -5.09 -22.66 -0.69
C GLY A 284 -4.27 -21.49 -0.17
N ILE A 285 -3.80 -21.55 1.07
CA ILE A 285 -2.92 -20.49 1.56
C ILE A 285 -1.49 -20.94 1.29
N PHE A 286 -1.08 -20.77 0.04
CA PHE A 286 0.32 -20.69 -0.28
C PHE A 286 0.75 -19.28 -0.02
N THR A 287 1.71 -19.10 0.87
CA THR A 287 2.26 -17.79 1.12
C THR A 287 3.75 -17.77 0.87
N ALA A 288 4.23 -16.66 0.39
CA ALA A 288 5.64 -16.41 0.20
C ALA A 288 5.99 -14.99 0.63
N SER A 289 7.22 -14.79 1.06
CA SER A 289 7.78 -13.47 1.30
C SER A 289 8.69 -13.05 0.16
N ALA A 290 8.68 -11.76 -0.19
CA ALA A 290 9.66 -11.18 -1.08
C ALA A 290 11.04 -11.20 -0.38
N TYR A 291 12.01 -11.90 -0.96
CA TYR A 291 13.30 -12.16 -0.32
C TYR A 291 14.41 -11.26 -0.88
N LYS A 292 14.56 -11.19 -2.19
CA LYS A 292 15.54 -10.30 -2.85
C LYS A 292 15.14 -9.97 -4.27
N ARG A 293 15.63 -8.85 -4.79
CA ARG A 293 15.55 -8.53 -6.22
C ARG A 293 16.67 -9.24 -7.00
N ASN A 294 16.36 -9.66 -8.22
CA ASN A 294 17.30 -10.33 -9.12
C ASN A 294 17.69 -9.46 -10.32
N ASP A 295 16.97 -8.40 -10.59
CA ASP A 295 17.39 -7.40 -11.55
C ASP A 295 18.61 -6.65 -10.98
N LYS A 296 19.61 -6.45 -11.83
CA LYS A 296 20.79 -5.65 -11.49
C LYS A 296 20.53 -4.13 -11.65
N LYS A 297 19.25 -3.75 -11.76
CA LYS A 297 18.89 -2.35 -11.89
C LYS A 297 18.99 -1.63 -10.55
N ASP A 298 19.43 -0.40 -10.62
CA ASP A 298 19.39 0.52 -9.47
C ASP A 298 17.98 0.64 -8.91
N TRP A 299 17.86 0.91 -7.62
CA TRP A 299 16.59 1.30 -7.03
C TRP A 299 16.10 2.59 -7.68
N SER A 300 14.83 2.59 -8.11
CA SER A 300 14.13 3.82 -8.47
C SER A 300 13.73 4.59 -7.20
N SER A 301 13.34 5.85 -7.37
CA SER A 301 12.85 6.65 -6.23
C SER A 301 11.54 6.12 -5.63
N GLU A 302 10.80 5.30 -6.35
CA GLU A 302 9.52 4.72 -5.92
C GLU A 302 9.50 3.20 -6.13
N PHE A 303 8.97 2.46 -5.15
CA PHE A 303 8.67 1.04 -5.25
C PHE A 303 7.20 0.79 -4.86
N LYS A 304 6.42 0.30 -5.82
CA LYS A 304 5.00 -0.06 -5.65
C LYS A 304 4.62 -1.35 -6.38
N ASP A 305 5.60 -2.04 -6.93
CA ASP A 305 5.37 -3.15 -7.86
C ASP A 305 5.27 -4.51 -7.17
N LEU A 306 5.22 -4.54 -5.83
CA LEU A 306 5.01 -5.78 -5.11
C LEU A 306 3.58 -6.28 -5.34
N LYS A 307 3.46 -7.41 -6.00
CA LYS A 307 2.16 -8.04 -6.29
C LYS A 307 1.57 -8.62 -5.01
N THR A 308 0.25 -8.71 -4.97
CA THR A 308 -0.48 -9.40 -3.89
C THR A 308 -0.30 -10.90 -3.94
N ALA A 309 -0.09 -11.44 -5.15
CA ALA A 309 0.13 -12.85 -5.39
C ALA A 309 0.92 -13.08 -6.67
N VAL A 310 1.66 -14.18 -6.73
CA VAL A 310 2.48 -14.59 -7.87
C VAL A 310 2.40 -16.10 -8.08
N HIS A 311 2.63 -16.55 -9.33
CA HIS A 311 2.81 -17.95 -9.65
C HIS A 311 4.31 -18.28 -9.68
N ASN A 312 4.65 -19.53 -9.28
CA ASN A 312 6.00 -20.04 -9.46
C ASN A 312 6.20 -20.50 -10.90
N PRO A 313 6.97 -19.81 -11.76
CA PRO A 313 7.10 -20.16 -13.18
C PRO A 313 7.90 -21.45 -13.42
N THR A 314 8.63 -21.94 -12.43
CA THR A 314 9.41 -23.18 -12.52
C THR A 314 8.63 -24.43 -12.13
N PHE A 315 7.36 -24.25 -11.74
CA PHE A 315 6.51 -25.37 -11.34
C PHE A 315 6.12 -26.23 -12.56
N ALA A 316 6.52 -27.47 -12.56
CA ALA A 316 6.42 -28.39 -13.71
C ALA A 316 5.08 -29.18 -13.79
N GLY A 317 4.03 -28.73 -13.15
CA GLY A 317 2.71 -29.39 -13.15
C GLY A 317 1.65 -28.61 -13.92
N LYS A 318 0.52 -29.26 -14.24
CA LYS A 318 -0.66 -28.56 -14.77
C LYS A 318 -1.20 -27.52 -13.78
N TRP A 319 -0.90 -27.68 -12.50
CA TRP A 319 -1.26 -26.75 -11.45
C TRP A 319 -0.05 -25.94 -11.01
N ASN A 320 -0.14 -24.65 -11.24
CA ASN A 320 0.80 -23.68 -10.71
C ASN A 320 0.06 -22.89 -9.62
N PRO A 321 0.31 -23.17 -8.33
CA PRO A 321 -0.38 -22.46 -7.27
C PRO A 321 -0.04 -20.99 -7.30
N GLU A 322 -1.02 -20.19 -6.94
CA GLU A 322 -0.81 -18.79 -6.69
C GLU A 322 -0.34 -18.62 -5.24
N TYR A 323 0.85 -18.04 -5.07
CA TYR A 323 1.40 -17.70 -3.77
C TYR A 323 0.99 -16.27 -3.40
N ARG A 324 0.20 -16.14 -2.35
CA ARG A 324 -0.09 -14.83 -1.77
C ARG A 324 1.20 -14.29 -1.15
N ILE A 325 1.58 -13.09 -1.53
CA ILE A 325 2.74 -12.42 -0.96
C ILE A 325 2.31 -11.77 0.36
N ASN A 326 2.70 -12.38 1.47
CA ASN A 326 2.31 -11.93 2.80
C ASN A 326 3.46 -11.38 3.63
N GLY A 327 4.70 -11.40 3.13
CA GLY A 327 5.86 -10.92 3.87
C GLY A 327 6.91 -10.27 2.99
N ILE A 328 7.78 -9.53 3.63
CA ILE A 328 8.98 -8.92 3.06
C ILE A 328 10.14 -9.26 3.98
N ASP A 329 11.12 -9.97 3.46
CA ASP A 329 12.32 -10.33 4.20
C ASP A 329 13.18 -9.08 4.48
N ALA A 330 13.90 -9.07 5.60
CA ALA A 330 14.78 -7.96 5.99
C ALA A 330 15.92 -7.70 4.96
N ASN A 331 16.22 -8.68 4.10
CA ASN A 331 17.22 -8.56 3.04
C ASN A 331 16.62 -8.07 1.69
N PHE A 332 15.32 -7.82 1.60
CA PHE A 332 14.70 -7.42 0.34
C PHE A 332 15.12 -6.03 -0.10
N PHE A 333 15.00 -5.05 0.80
CA PHE A 333 15.40 -3.66 0.53
C PHE A 333 16.86 -3.44 0.91
N THR A 334 17.77 -3.91 0.07
CA THR A 334 19.22 -3.83 0.28
C THR A 334 19.95 -3.43 -1.01
N GLY A 335 21.24 -3.17 -0.92
CA GLY A 335 22.10 -2.80 -2.04
C GLY A 335 22.71 -1.40 -1.87
N ASN A 336 23.82 -1.15 -2.59
CA ASN A 336 24.57 0.11 -2.46
C ASN A 336 23.78 1.35 -2.89
N ASP A 337 22.75 1.18 -3.72
CA ASP A 337 21.91 2.23 -4.27
C ASP A 337 20.54 2.34 -3.58
N ILE A 338 20.35 1.62 -2.45
CA ILE A 338 19.10 1.69 -1.67
C ILE A 338 18.75 3.12 -1.21
N VAL A 339 19.74 3.98 -1.12
CA VAL A 339 19.57 5.41 -0.81
C VAL A 339 18.79 6.18 -1.89
N LYS A 340 18.60 5.60 -3.07
CA LYS A 340 17.76 6.17 -4.14
C LYS A 340 16.27 5.90 -3.93
N LEU A 341 15.92 4.96 -3.04
CA LEU A 341 14.54 4.58 -2.76
C LEU A 341 13.93 5.51 -1.70
N HIS A 342 12.99 6.33 -2.13
CA HIS A 342 12.38 7.37 -1.29
C HIS A 342 10.92 7.08 -0.93
N HIS A 343 10.23 6.28 -1.74
CA HIS A 343 8.80 6.01 -1.56
C HIS A 343 8.52 4.52 -1.73
N ILE A 344 7.79 3.94 -0.78
CA ILE A 344 7.33 2.55 -0.84
C ILE A 344 5.83 2.53 -0.62
N ALA A 345 5.10 1.78 -1.45
CA ALA A 345 3.70 1.45 -1.23
C ALA A 345 3.53 -0.06 -1.13
N LEU A 346 2.85 -0.53 -0.08
CA LEU A 346 2.62 -1.94 0.17
C LEU A 346 1.20 -2.37 -0.19
N PRO A 347 1.04 -3.56 -0.76
CA PRO A 347 -0.28 -4.14 -1.01
C PRO A 347 -0.94 -4.63 0.29
N ALA A 348 -2.26 -4.79 0.25
CA ALA A 348 -3.08 -5.25 1.37
C ALA A 348 -2.73 -6.67 1.88
N SER A 349 -2.00 -7.44 1.08
CA SER A 349 -1.66 -8.83 1.42
C SER A 349 -0.53 -8.98 2.44
N ILE A 350 0.23 -7.92 2.70
CA ILE A 350 1.39 -7.96 3.60
C ILE A 350 0.95 -8.07 5.06
N GLU A 351 1.54 -9.01 5.76
CA GLU A 351 1.35 -9.29 7.19
C GLU A 351 2.57 -8.75 7.97
N PRO A 352 2.37 -7.87 8.94
CA PRO A 352 3.48 -7.24 9.67
C PRO A 352 4.40 -8.25 10.36
N ALA A 353 3.85 -9.32 10.92
CA ALA A 353 4.61 -10.39 11.57
C ALA A 353 5.61 -11.09 10.64
N GLN A 354 5.35 -11.08 9.32
CA GLN A 354 6.22 -11.67 8.29
C GLN A 354 7.14 -10.62 7.63
N SER A 355 7.19 -9.40 8.17
CA SER A 355 7.91 -8.27 7.56
C SER A 355 8.73 -7.47 8.60
N THR A 356 9.10 -8.11 9.70
CA THR A 356 9.89 -7.49 10.77
C THR A 356 11.24 -6.99 10.23
N ASN A 357 11.58 -5.75 10.54
CA ASN A 357 12.82 -5.08 10.08
C ASN A 357 12.97 -4.95 8.55
N ALA A 358 11.90 -5.12 7.78
CA ALA A 358 11.95 -5.06 6.32
C ALA A 358 12.55 -3.75 5.78
N PHE A 359 12.37 -2.64 6.49
CA PHE A 359 12.81 -1.30 6.08
C PHE A 359 14.05 -0.79 6.80
N ALA A 360 14.73 -1.63 7.58
CA ALA A 360 15.86 -1.22 8.40
C ALA A 360 17.03 -0.58 7.60
N GLN A 361 17.17 -0.92 6.34
CA GLN A 361 18.19 -0.37 5.44
C GLN A 361 17.73 0.86 4.63
N CYS A 362 16.42 1.20 4.67
CA CYS A 362 15.84 2.29 3.86
C CYS A 362 16.07 3.67 4.52
N LYS A 363 17.33 4.06 4.70
CA LYS A 363 17.70 5.28 5.45
C LYS A 363 17.31 6.60 4.77
N ALA A 364 17.02 6.58 3.47
CA ALA A 364 16.55 7.74 2.71
C ALA A 364 15.04 7.70 2.41
N LEU A 365 14.27 6.83 3.07
CA LEU A 365 12.84 6.67 2.83
C LEU A 365 12.05 7.88 3.32
N VAL A 366 11.39 8.58 2.40
CA VAL A 366 10.56 9.77 2.67
C VAL A 366 9.13 9.37 3.02
N SER A 367 8.56 8.38 2.34
CA SER A 367 7.21 7.90 2.63
C SER A 367 7.06 6.38 2.52
N LEU A 368 6.23 5.84 3.42
CA LEU A 368 5.78 4.45 3.42
C LEU A 368 4.25 4.44 3.41
N ASP A 369 3.66 3.95 2.32
CA ASP A 369 2.21 3.86 2.18
C ASP A 369 1.70 2.47 2.56
N LEU A 370 1.02 2.39 3.70
CA LEU A 370 0.35 1.22 4.26
C LEU A 370 -1.18 1.34 4.19
N SER A 371 -1.69 2.33 3.47
CA SER A 371 -3.13 2.66 3.46
C SER A 371 -4.02 1.53 2.93
N ALA A 372 -3.46 0.63 2.12
CA ALA A 372 -4.14 -0.54 1.61
C ALA A 372 -4.24 -1.69 2.62
N MET A 373 -3.44 -1.68 3.68
CA MET A 373 -3.37 -2.74 4.69
C MET A 373 -4.53 -2.66 5.68
N SER A 374 -4.72 -3.72 6.46
CA SER A 374 -5.56 -3.67 7.66
C SER A 374 -4.89 -2.81 8.75
N PRO A 375 -5.68 -2.21 9.69
CA PRO A 375 -5.11 -1.49 10.83
C PRO A 375 -4.18 -2.39 11.64
N LEU A 376 -3.03 -1.84 12.02
CA LEU A 376 -2.00 -2.54 12.77
C LEU A 376 -2.27 -2.45 14.28
N SER A 377 -1.97 -3.51 15.00
CA SER A 377 -1.80 -3.48 16.46
C SER A 377 -0.53 -2.71 16.84
N LYS A 378 -0.35 -2.38 18.11
CA LYS A 378 0.87 -1.71 18.60
C LYS A 378 2.12 -2.53 18.31
N ALA A 379 2.10 -3.84 18.60
CA ALA A 379 3.23 -4.72 18.37
C ALA A 379 3.59 -4.86 16.89
N GLU A 380 2.58 -4.95 16.01
CA GLU A 380 2.79 -4.99 14.55
C GLU A 380 3.35 -3.68 14.03
N SER A 381 2.84 -2.54 14.52
CA SER A 381 3.37 -1.23 14.14
C SER A 381 4.84 -1.09 14.56
N ASP A 382 5.18 -1.43 15.80
CA ASP A 382 6.54 -1.36 16.31
C ASP A 382 7.50 -2.28 15.54
N ALA A 383 7.06 -3.50 15.21
CA ALA A 383 7.87 -4.47 14.46
C ALA A 383 8.09 -4.05 13.00
N LEU A 384 7.04 -3.62 12.31
CA LEU A 384 7.11 -3.26 10.88
C LEU A 384 7.87 -1.97 10.66
N LEU A 385 7.66 -0.96 11.53
CA LEU A 385 8.23 0.39 11.39
C LEU A 385 9.62 0.53 12.04
N SER A 386 10.14 -0.55 12.61
CA SER A 386 11.45 -0.54 13.26
C SER A 386 12.56 -0.13 12.29
N GLY A 387 13.39 0.82 12.73
CA GLY A 387 14.56 1.30 11.97
C GLY A 387 14.24 2.30 10.86
N LEU A 388 12.98 2.70 10.68
CA LEU A 388 12.62 3.80 9.77
C LEU A 388 13.22 5.13 10.25
N PRO A 389 13.65 6.01 9.32
CA PRO A 389 14.03 7.38 9.66
C PRO A 389 12.87 8.16 10.32
N GLU A 390 13.19 9.03 11.29
CA GLU A 390 12.18 9.85 11.98
C GLU A 390 11.38 10.77 11.04
N PHE A 391 11.99 11.16 9.93
CA PHE A 391 11.33 12.00 8.91
C PHE A 391 10.40 11.24 7.96
N THR A 392 10.40 9.90 7.99
CA THR A 392 9.54 9.10 7.11
C THR A 392 8.07 9.31 7.45
N ILE A 393 7.26 9.68 6.48
CA ILE A 393 5.80 9.75 6.63
C ILE A 393 5.19 8.38 6.39
N VAL A 394 4.41 7.90 7.35
CA VAL A 394 3.68 6.63 7.26
C VAL A 394 2.21 6.91 6.97
N TYR A 395 1.76 6.58 5.77
CA TYR A 395 0.33 6.64 5.41
C TYR A 395 -0.36 5.37 5.90
N ALA A 396 -1.16 5.49 6.96
CA ALA A 396 -1.86 4.38 7.59
C ALA A 396 -3.34 4.31 7.18
N PRO A 397 -4.02 3.16 7.33
CA PRO A 397 -5.45 3.04 7.15
C PRO A 397 -6.22 4.03 8.02
N LYS A 398 -7.38 4.51 7.54
CA LYS A 398 -8.26 5.44 8.26
C LYS A 398 -8.61 4.99 9.69
N THR A 399 -8.77 3.69 9.87
CA THR A 399 -9.20 3.06 11.13
C THR A 399 -8.04 2.73 12.06
N GLN A 400 -6.80 3.15 11.73
CA GLN A 400 -5.64 2.94 12.60
C GLN A 400 -5.83 3.60 13.96
N ALA A 401 -5.76 2.84 15.04
CA ALA A 401 -5.91 3.33 16.40
C ALA A 401 -4.79 4.33 16.78
N GLN A 402 -5.12 5.35 17.56
CA GLN A 402 -4.20 6.45 17.87
C GLN A 402 -2.96 5.98 18.63
N GLU A 403 -3.14 5.09 19.59
CA GLU A 403 -2.09 4.49 20.42
C GLU A 403 -1.13 3.58 19.64
N HIS A 404 -1.52 3.18 18.45
CA HIS A 404 -0.73 2.31 17.57
C HIS A 404 -0.03 3.07 16.44
N ARG A 405 -0.04 4.42 16.47
CA ARG A 405 0.55 5.25 15.41
C ARG A 405 1.97 5.63 15.74
N ALA A 406 2.84 5.54 14.74
CA ALA A 406 4.13 6.23 14.79
C ALA A 406 3.95 7.76 14.78
N ALA A 407 4.97 8.50 15.19
CA ALA A 407 4.90 9.97 15.31
C ALA A 407 4.50 10.67 14.00
N ASN A 408 5.03 10.21 12.87
CA ASN A 408 4.75 10.76 11.54
C ASN A 408 3.65 10.01 10.78
N THR A 409 2.65 9.46 11.47
CA THR A 409 1.55 8.74 10.84
C THR A 409 0.49 9.70 10.31
N VAL A 410 0.15 9.55 9.03
CA VAL A 410 -0.92 10.25 8.33
C VAL A 410 -2.06 9.26 8.07
N LEU A 411 -3.27 9.58 8.53
CA LEU A 411 -4.43 8.76 8.25
C LEU A 411 -4.99 9.07 6.87
N THR A 412 -5.28 8.04 6.11
CA THR A 412 -6.00 8.19 4.84
C THR A 412 -7.49 8.03 5.08
N ASN A 413 -8.29 8.93 4.53
CA ASN A 413 -9.75 8.79 4.53
C ASN A 413 -10.31 8.91 3.11
N LYS A 414 -11.57 8.47 2.93
CA LYS A 414 -12.24 8.50 1.62
C LYS A 414 -12.46 9.92 1.09
N ASP A 415 -12.44 10.91 1.97
CA ASP A 415 -12.67 12.32 1.63
C ASP A 415 -11.39 13.01 1.14
N GLY A 416 -10.29 12.28 1.01
CA GLY A 416 -9.00 12.81 0.60
C GLY A 416 -8.27 13.62 1.67
N LYS A 417 -8.89 13.87 2.82
CA LYS A 417 -8.23 14.52 3.96
C LYS A 417 -7.29 13.55 4.65
N ARG A 418 -6.12 14.04 5.00
CA ARG A 418 -5.05 13.27 5.60
C ARG A 418 -4.55 14.01 6.84
N HIS A 419 -4.38 13.27 7.93
CA HIS A 419 -4.04 13.83 9.23
C HIS A 419 -2.82 13.12 9.80
N THR A 420 -1.95 13.89 10.44
CA THR A 420 -0.87 13.36 11.27
C THR A 420 -0.89 14.02 12.64
N SER A 421 -0.52 13.28 13.68
CA SER A 421 -0.38 13.84 15.01
C SER A 421 0.83 14.75 15.10
N LEU A 422 1.94 14.29 14.55
CA LEU A 422 3.21 15.00 14.51
C LEU A 422 3.83 14.83 13.13
N TYR A 423 4.49 15.87 12.66
CA TYR A 423 5.37 15.83 11.51
C TYR A 423 6.73 16.33 11.93
N LYS A 424 7.74 15.49 11.80
CA LYS A 424 9.12 15.87 12.11
C LYS A 424 9.98 15.70 10.89
N MET A 425 10.76 16.70 10.56
CA MET A 425 11.82 16.63 9.60
C MET A 425 13.13 16.98 10.30
N GLN A 426 14.07 16.05 10.28
CA GLN A 426 15.41 16.24 10.81
C GLN A 426 16.40 16.36 9.66
N LEU A 427 17.15 17.43 9.63
CA LEU A 427 18.20 17.68 8.67
C LEU A 427 19.53 17.82 9.42
N ASP A 428 20.35 16.79 9.32
CA ASP A 428 21.69 16.74 9.91
C ASP A 428 22.73 16.35 8.85
N GLU A 429 23.96 16.19 9.24
CA GLU A 429 25.05 15.81 8.32
C GLU A 429 24.80 14.44 7.68
N ASN A 430 24.26 13.48 8.41
CA ASN A 430 23.96 12.16 7.90
C ASN A 430 22.84 12.22 6.86
N PHE A 431 21.76 12.94 7.15
CA PHE A 431 20.69 13.18 6.18
C PHE A 431 21.22 13.87 4.92
N ASN A 432 22.02 14.93 5.08
CA ASN A 432 22.59 15.66 3.96
C ASN A 432 23.46 14.75 3.07
N ALA A 433 24.28 13.89 3.66
CA ALA A 433 25.10 12.92 2.94
C ALA A 433 24.22 11.93 2.16
N LEU A 434 23.19 11.36 2.76
CA LEU A 434 22.23 10.46 2.11
C LEU A 434 21.47 11.18 0.99
N ALA A 435 21.03 12.41 1.23
CA ALA A 435 20.29 13.20 0.24
C ALA A 435 21.14 13.47 -1.00
N LEU A 436 22.38 13.86 -0.85
CA LEU A 436 23.31 14.12 -1.95
C LEU A 436 23.70 12.83 -2.70
N GLN A 437 23.88 11.72 -1.99
CA GLN A 437 24.19 10.43 -2.59
C GLN A 437 23.01 9.84 -3.38
N GLY A 438 21.79 9.99 -2.87
CA GLY A 438 20.58 9.44 -3.46
C GLY A 438 19.82 10.41 -4.39
N ASN A 439 20.27 11.66 -4.56
CA ASN A 439 19.51 12.74 -5.21
C ASN A 439 18.08 12.85 -4.62
N LEU A 440 17.98 12.80 -3.30
CA LEU A 440 16.71 12.74 -2.57
C LEU A 440 15.79 13.91 -2.96
N ALA A 441 14.61 13.58 -3.44
CA ALA A 441 13.50 14.52 -3.59
C ALA A 441 12.56 14.37 -2.39
N TYR A 442 12.45 15.41 -1.56
CA TYR A 442 11.49 15.45 -0.47
C TYR A 442 10.11 15.88 -1.00
N GLN A 443 9.52 15.00 -1.78
CA GLN A 443 8.20 15.18 -2.35
C GLN A 443 7.27 14.13 -1.76
N LEU A 444 6.23 14.59 -1.06
CA LEU A 444 5.23 13.68 -0.53
C LEU A 444 4.09 13.52 -1.54
N PRO A 445 3.52 12.33 -1.69
CA PRO A 445 2.45 12.08 -2.66
C PRO A 445 1.19 12.88 -2.35
N TYR A 446 1.04 13.36 -1.11
CA TYR A 446 -0.16 14.08 -0.69
C TYR A 446 0.16 15.14 0.36
N SER A 447 -0.53 16.29 0.27
CA SER A 447 -0.61 17.26 1.37
C SER A 447 -1.40 16.69 2.54
N PHE A 448 -1.09 17.13 3.76
CA PHE A 448 -1.80 16.69 4.95
C PHE A 448 -1.82 17.76 6.04
N GLU A 449 -2.78 17.65 6.96
CA GLU A 449 -2.86 18.50 8.15
C GLU A 449 -2.04 17.86 9.27
N ALA A 450 -1.10 18.62 9.83
CA ALA A 450 -0.29 18.22 10.97
C ALA A 450 -0.77 18.92 12.24
N LYS A 451 -1.02 18.16 13.30
CA LYS A 451 -1.28 18.73 14.62
C LYS A 451 -0.11 19.58 15.12
N ARG A 452 1.11 19.10 14.84
CA ARG A 452 2.34 19.86 15.03
C ARG A 452 3.34 19.47 13.94
N ALA A 453 3.88 20.47 13.25
CA ALA A 453 4.98 20.30 12.30
C ALA A 453 6.25 20.89 12.89
N THR A 454 7.35 20.15 12.86
CA THR A 454 8.66 20.56 13.38
C THR A 454 9.73 20.32 12.33
N PHE A 455 10.54 21.32 12.09
CA PHE A 455 11.74 21.23 11.27
C PHE A 455 12.96 21.45 12.16
N PHE A 456 13.89 20.52 12.15
CA PHE A 456 15.13 20.54 12.89
C PHE A 456 16.32 20.57 11.92
N ARG A 457 17.30 21.44 12.20
CA ARG A 457 18.55 21.50 11.45
C ARG A 457 19.71 21.69 12.42
N SER A 458 20.69 20.80 12.38
CA SER A 458 21.84 20.80 13.29
C SER A 458 22.68 22.07 13.21
N SER A 459 22.81 22.67 12.01
CA SER A 459 23.56 23.92 11.79
C SER A 459 22.92 25.16 12.42
N PHE A 460 21.63 25.13 12.78
CA PHE A 460 20.95 26.24 13.43
C PHE A 460 21.59 26.65 14.74
N LYS A 461 22.21 25.72 15.47
CA LYS A 461 22.98 26.01 16.68
C LYS A 461 24.09 27.05 16.47
N ASN A 462 24.59 27.20 15.25
CA ASN A 462 25.68 28.11 14.93
C ASN A 462 25.21 29.56 14.75
N LYS A 463 23.90 29.82 14.74
CA LYS A 463 23.28 31.16 14.59
C LYS A 463 23.74 31.93 13.34
N LYS A 464 24.23 31.23 12.32
CA LYS A 464 24.65 31.81 11.03
C LYS A 464 23.45 31.97 10.11
N LYS A 465 23.55 32.89 9.15
CA LYS A 465 22.55 33.03 8.10
C LYS A 465 22.64 31.85 7.14
N GLU A 466 21.53 31.17 6.93
CA GLU A 466 21.38 30.04 6.00
C GLU A 466 20.16 30.26 5.10
N THR A 467 20.09 29.56 3.99
CA THR A 467 18.87 29.55 3.19
C THR A 467 17.89 28.49 3.76
N LEU A 468 16.61 28.82 3.73
CA LEU A 468 15.56 27.97 4.29
C LEU A 468 14.30 28.03 3.41
N VAL A 469 13.68 26.87 3.16
CA VAL A 469 12.31 26.75 2.66
C VAL A 469 11.60 25.66 3.44
N LEU A 470 10.36 25.91 3.88
CA LEU A 470 9.58 24.96 4.66
C LEU A 470 8.31 24.56 3.90
N PRO A 471 7.85 23.31 4.02
CA PRO A 471 6.60 22.86 3.43
C PRO A 471 5.36 23.27 4.25
N PHE A 472 5.52 24.07 5.28
CA PHE A 472 4.45 24.57 6.15
C PHE A 472 4.75 26.00 6.60
N ALA A 473 3.70 26.74 6.94
CA ALA A 473 3.83 28.08 7.51
C ALA A 473 4.23 28.03 8.98
N ALA A 474 5.07 28.95 9.44
CA ALA A 474 5.52 29.01 10.83
C ALA A 474 5.91 30.43 11.24
N LYS A 475 5.89 30.71 12.54
CA LYS A 475 6.56 31.90 13.09
C LYS A 475 8.06 31.62 13.22
N PRO A 476 8.94 32.53 12.74
CA PRO A 476 10.37 32.34 12.86
C PRO A 476 10.81 32.38 14.33
N ARG A 477 11.71 31.47 14.70
CA ARG A 477 12.46 31.52 15.95
C ARG A 477 13.85 32.07 15.64
N GLY A 478 13.92 33.37 15.45
CA GLY A 478 15.09 34.08 14.97
C GLY A 478 14.70 35.11 13.91
N LYS A 479 15.65 35.46 13.05
CA LYS A 479 15.45 36.46 12.01
C LYS A 479 15.25 35.78 10.64
N ALA A 480 14.16 36.11 9.95
CA ALA A 480 13.85 35.65 8.60
C ALA A 480 13.80 36.85 7.63
N PHE A 481 14.37 36.67 6.45
CA PHE A 481 14.42 37.71 5.42
C PHE A 481 14.03 37.13 4.06
N ALA A 482 13.05 37.74 3.40
CA ALA A 482 12.69 37.44 2.02
C ALA A 482 13.41 38.36 1.05
N PHE A 483 13.74 37.87 -0.12
CA PHE A 483 14.30 38.71 -1.18
C PHE A 483 13.27 39.78 -1.62
N ASP A 484 13.71 41.05 -1.61
CA ASP A 484 12.87 42.22 -1.86
C ASP A 484 13.35 43.05 -3.07
N GLY A 485 14.21 42.45 -3.86
CA GLY A 485 14.70 43.06 -5.08
C GLY A 485 16.16 43.44 -5.06
N MET A 486 16.58 44.15 -6.12
CA MET A 486 17.95 44.59 -6.28
C MET A 486 18.02 46.01 -6.84
N ASP A 487 19.03 46.79 -6.41
CA ASP A 487 19.40 48.05 -7.03
C ASP A 487 20.72 47.88 -7.74
N LYS A 488 20.69 48.11 -9.05
CA LYS A 488 21.89 48.22 -9.88
C LYS A 488 22.40 49.66 -9.83
N GLN A 489 23.56 49.89 -9.23
CA GLN A 489 24.22 51.19 -9.30
C GLN A 489 25.11 51.25 -10.53
N SER A 490 25.40 52.46 -10.97
CA SER A 490 26.33 52.67 -12.11
C SER A 490 27.72 52.09 -11.75
N GLY A 491 28.19 51.16 -12.56
CA GLY A 491 29.42 50.38 -12.32
C GLY A 491 29.19 48.96 -11.92
N THR A 492 30.14 48.34 -11.21
CA THR A 492 30.12 46.90 -10.83
C THR A 492 29.43 46.62 -9.51
N ASN A 493 28.73 47.56 -8.88
CA ASN A 493 28.09 47.38 -7.57
C ASN A 493 26.59 47.07 -7.71
N THR A 494 26.14 45.98 -7.13
CA THR A 494 24.73 45.61 -7.08
C THR A 494 24.34 45.40 -5.62
N THR A 495 23.26 46.04 -5.18
CA THR A 495 22.69 45.85 -3.85
C THR A 495 21.50 44.93 -3.89
N LEU A 496 21.57 43.82 -3.18
CA LEU A 496 20.48 42.89 -2.96
C LEU A 496 19.77 43.23 -1.66
N LYS A 497 18.47 43.48 -1.72
CA LYS A 497 17.63 43.86 -0.57
C LYS A 497 16.87 42.67 -0.06
N PHE A 498 16.80 42.54 1.24
CA PHE A 498 16.08 41.50 1.97
C PHE A 498 15.19 42.10 3.05
N ALA A 499 13.88 41.97 2.86
CA ALA A 499 12.89 42.47 3.81
C ALA A 499 12.70 41.46 4.96
N LYS A 500 12.67 41.98 6.18
CA LYS A 500 12.41 41.18 7.38
C LYS A 500 10.99 40.62 7.34
N LYS A 501 10.81 39.36 7.76
CA LYS A 501 9.51 38.68 7.85
C LYS A 501 9.29 38.17 9.26
N ASP A 502 8.08 38.44 9.76
CA ASP A 502 7.62 37.96 11.07
C ASP A 502 6.84 36.65 10.97
N GLU A 503 6.64 36.17 9.73
CA GLU A 503 6.00 34.90 9.43
C GLU A 503 6.64 34.23 8.21
N LEU A 504 6.89 32.94 8.29
CA LEU A 504 7.36 32.10 7.20
C LEU A 504 6.14 31.49 6.49
N GLN A 505 5.97 31.80 5.23
CA GLN A 505 4.94 31.18 4.40
C GLN A 505 5.43 29.82 3.86
N ALA A 506 4.52 28.85 3.74
CA ALA A 506 4.85 27.57 3.15
C ALA A 506 5.42 27.72 1.74
N ASN A 507 6.40 26.91 1.40
CA ASN A 507 7.04 26.86 0.07
C ASN A 507 7.67 28.19 -0.38
N THR A 508 7.92 29.10 0.53
CA THR A 508 8.59 30.38 0.23
C THR A 508 10.00 30.36 0.80
N PRO A 509 11.04 30.63 0.01
CA PRO A 509 12.42 30.62 0.47
C PRO A 509 12.80 31.90 1.20
N TYR A 510 13.63 31.76 2.24
CA TYR A 510 14.14 32.83 3.09
C TYR A 510 15.63 32.69 3.32
N ILE A 511 16.29 33.81 3.68
CA ILE A 511 17.54 33.78 4.44
C ILE A 511 17.13 33.79 5.91
N TYR A 512 17.63 32.86 6.67
CA TYR A 512 17.21 32.61 8.04
C TYR A 512 18.41 32.53 9.00
N ALA A 513 18.34 33.24 10.10
CA ALA A 513 19.28 33.14 11.21
C ALA A 513 18.50 32.70 12.46
N SER A 514 18.74 31.46 12.90
CA SER A 514 18.01 30.86 14.01
C SER A 514 18.47 31.32 15.36
N ASP A 515 17.55 31.44 16.31
CA ASP A 515 17.84 31.58 17.74
C ASP A 515 17.73 30.27 18.52
N GLY A 516 17.42 29.17 17.84
CA GLY A 516 17.25 27.83 18.41
C GLY A 516 17.69 26.73 17.44
N THR A 517 17.35 25.48 17.75
CA THR A 517 17.71 24.32 16.95
C THR A 517 16.56 23.83 16.04
N GLU A 518 15.37 24.37 16.25
CA GLU A 518 14.17 23.92 15.53
C GLU A 518 13.20 25.07 15.23
N ILE A 519 12.38 24.87 14.21
CA ILE A 519 11.21 25.69 13.89
C ILE A 519 9.99 24.78 13.95
N TRP A 520 8.92 25.23 14.57
CA TRP A 520 7.69 24.45 14.64
C TRP A 520 6.44 25.33 14.54
N ALA A 521 5.34 24.68 14.14
CA ALA A 521 4.01 25.29 14.12
C ALA A 521 2.95 24.22 14.46
N GLU A 522 1.77 24.66 14.89
CA GLU A 522 0.66 23.78 15.25
C GLU A 522 -0.52 23.98 14.31
N ASN A 523 -1.29 22.88 14.09
CA ASN A 523 -2.49 22.86 13.26
C ASN A 523 -2.25 23.44 11.86
N VAL A 524 -1.21 22.96 11.19
CA VAL A 524 -0.77 23.47 9.90
C VAL A 524 -0.91 22.45 8.78
N VAL A 525 -1.07 22.94 7.56
CA VAL A 525 -1.00 22.13 6.35
C VAL A 525 0.45 21.97 5.94
N VAL A 526 0.90 20.73 5.78
CA VAL A 526 2.19 20.37 5.20
C VAL A 526 1.96 20.06 3.72
N ASN A 527 2.61 20.80 2.85
CA ASN A 527 2.44 20.71 1.41
C ASN A 527 3.79 20.86 0.68
N PRO A 528 4.68 19.86 0.78
CA PRO A 528 5.93 19.90 0.06
C PRO A 528 5.69 19.75 -1.44
N GLN A 529 6.17 20.69 -2.21
CA GLN A 529 6.09 20.69 -3.66
C GLN A 529 7.49 20.70 -4.26
N THR A 530 7.62 20.19 -5.47
CA THR A 530 8.87 20.27 -6.24
C THR A 530 9.21 21.70 -6.68
N SER A 531 8.18 22.53 -6.84
CA SER A 531 8.31 23.95 -7.15
C SER A 531 7.90 24.79 -5.94
N THR A 532 8.72 25.74 -5.56
CA THR A 532 8.41 26.75 -4.56
C THR A 532 7.62 27.89 -5.20
N ASN A 533 7.10 28.80 -4.37
CA ASN A 533 6.61 30.11 -4.86
C ASN A 533 7.79 30.86 -5.47
N THR A 534 8.02 30.68 -6.76
CA THR A 534 9.19 31.14 -7.45
C THR A 534 9.00 32.55 -8.02
N PRO A 535 9.95 33.44 -7.83
CA PRO A 535 9.98 34.67 -8.61
C PRO A 535 10.10 34.32 -10.10
N THR A 536 9.50 35.11 -10.95
CA THR A 536 9.49 34.87 -12.39
C THR A 536 10.84 35.11 -13.05
N ARG A 537 11.78 35.78 -12.39
CA ARG A 537 13.04 36.20 -12.99
C ARG A 537 14.23 36.24 -12.01
N ASP A 538 14.15 37.09 -11.00
CA ASP A 538 15.24 37.32 -10.03
C ASP A 538 14.74 37.00 -8.63
N GLY A 539 15.53 36.28 -7.81
CA GLY A 539 15.18 36.00 -6.42
C GLY A 539 15.69 34.68 -5.86
N LEU A 540 15.20 34.35 -4.66
CA LEU A 540 15.49 33.09 -4.02
C LEU A 540 14.59 31.98 -4.53
N PHE A 541 15.17 30.85 -4.91
CA PHE A 541 14.50 29.66 -5.39
C PHE A 541 14.75 28.52 -4.39
N GLY A 542 13.70 28.10 -3.72
CA GLY A 542 13.77 26.99 -2.77
C GLY A 542 13.83 25.64 -3.46
N VAL A 543 14.44 24.67 -2.80
CA VAL A 543 14.60 23.33 -3.35
C VAL A 543 14.12 22.27 -2.37
N TYR A 544 13.42 21.26 -2.91
CA TYR A 544 13.01 20.05 -2.20
C TYR A 544 13.70 18.79 -2.77
N LYS A 545 14.61 18.98 -3.74
CA LYS A 545 15.39 17.90 -4.33
C LYS A 545 16.88 18.19 -4.15
N ALA A 546 17.63 17.19 -3.72
CA ALA A 546 19.10 17.28 -3.71
C ALA A 546 19.63 17.16 -5.14
N ASP A 547 20.31 18.18 -5.64
CA ASP A 547 20.91 18.15 -6.98
C ASP A 547 21.94 19.26 -7.13
N PHE A 548 22.65 19.28 -8.27
CA PHE A 548 23.50 20.39 -8.65
C PHE A 548 22.66 21.67 -8.86
N VAL A 549 23.16 22.80 -8.39
CA VAL A 549 22.45 24.08 -8.50
C VAL A 549 22.15 24.43 -9.97
N LYS A 550 23.08 24.17 -10.88
CA LYS A 550 22.85 24.38 -12.31
C LYS A 550 21.74 23.52 -12.88
N THR A 551 21.66 22.24 -12.45
CA THR A 551 20.56 21.34 -12.85
C THR A 551 19.22 21.83 -12.30
N LEU A 552 19.19 22.27 -11.04
CA LEU A 552 17.99 22.82 -10.41
C LEU A 552 17.50 24.10 -11.11
N ALA A 553 18.40 24.98 -11.49
CA ALA A 553 18.09 26.20 -12.25
C ALA A 553 17.57 25.88 -13.65
N ALA A 554 18.21 24.96 -14.36
CA ALA A 554 17.79 24.52 -15.70
C ALA A 554 16.40 23.85 -15.67
N ALA A 555 16.09 23.04 -14.65
CA ALA A 555 14.79 22.41 -14.48
C ALA A 555 13.65 23.42 -14.28
N GLN A 556 13.95 24.64 -13.82
CA GLN A 556 13.00 25.75 -13.67
C GLN A 556 13.03 26.71 -14.87
N GLN A 557 13.73 26.36 -15.95
CA GLN A 557 13.87 27.17 -17.19
C GLN A 557 14.45 28.57 -16.93
N LEU A 558 15.35 28.69 -15.95
CA LEU A 558 15.98 29.96 -15.58
C LEU A 558 17.19 30.23 -16.46
N ASN A 559 17.16 31.36 -17.15
CA ASN A 559 18.31 31.90 -17.94
C ASN A 559 18.99 32.97 -17.11
N GLY A 560 20.27 32.78 -16.78
CA GLY A 560 21.03 33.72 -15.96
C GLY A 560 22.09 33.04 -15.11
N ALA A 561 22.43 33.62 -13.99
CA ALA A 561 23.42 33.09 -13.07
C ALA A 561 22.76 32.66 -11.73
N ALA A 562 23.16 31.49 -11.23
CA ALA A 562 22.77 30.99 -9.93
C ALA A 562 23.89 31.19 -8.90
N TYR A 563 23.51 31.52 -7.67
CA TYR A 563 24.43 31.81 -6.57
C TYR A 563 24.01 31.02 -5.31
N THR A 564 25.00 30.51 -4.59
CA THR A 564 24.81 29.87 -3.30
C THR A 564 25.21 30.81 -2.17
N LEU A 565 24.52 30.70 -1.02
CA LEU A 565 24.87 31.49 0.18
C LEU A 565 26.08 30.88 0.88
N ASN A 566 27.15 31.64 1.01
CA ASN A 566 28.27 31.32 1.90
C ASN A 566 28.04 32.00 3.27
N ALA A 567 27.69 31.18 4.26
CA ALA A 567 27.37 31.67 5.61
C ALA A 567 28.59 32.27 6.33
N GLU A 568 29.79 31.90 5.96
CA GLU A 568 31.04 32.38 6.61
C GLU A 568 31.62 33.62 5.95
N GLY A 569 31.36 33.80 4.67
CA GLY A 569 31.70 34.97 3.88
C GLY A 569 33.05 35.63 4.17
N ASN A 570 33.21 36.88 3.73
CA ASN A 570 34.38 37.67 4.08
C ASN A 570 34.18 38.30 5.47
N LYS A 571 35.08 38.05 6.42
CA LYS A 571 35.01 38.54 7.83
C LYS A 571 33.75 38.11 8.60
N GLY A 572 33.21 36.92 8.36
CA GLY A 572 32.05 36.38 9.09
C GLY A 572 30.69 36.93 8.63
N ASN A 573 30.62 37.68 7.54
CA ASN A 573 29.40 38.17 6.95
C ASN A 573 28.94 37.22 5.83
N ALA A 574 27.66 36.83 5.81
CA ALA A 574 27.10 36.03 4.75
C ALA A 574 27.23 36.72 3.39
N THR A 575 27.63 35.99 2.35
CA THR A 575 27.74 36.45 0.96
C THR A 575 27.15 35.45 -0.01
N PHE A 576 26.70 35.91 -1.18
CA PHE A 576 26.36 35.02 -2.27
C PHE A 576 27.58 34.84 -3.17
N VAL A 577 27.86 33.58 -3.50
CA VAL A 577 28.93 33.17 -4.40
C VAL A 577 28.31 32.48 -5.63
N GLN A 578 28.76 32.82 -6.82
CA GLN A 578 28.28 32.16 -8.04
C GLN A 578 28.50 30.66 -7.94
N ALA A 579 27.45 29.89 -8.24
CA ALA A 579 27.49 28.44 -8.16
C ALA A 579 28.47 27.87 -9.19
N THR A 580 29.40 27.05 -8.70
CA THR A 580 30.30 26.25 -9.54
C THR A 580 29.59 25.06 -10.13
N ASP A 581 30.22 24.35 -11.06
CA ASP A 581 29.61 23.17 -11.71
C ASP A 581 29.33 22.02 -10.74
N ASP A 582 30.08 21.94 -9.67
CA ASP A 582 30.00 20.94 -8.60
C ASP A 582 29.17 21.40 -7.38
N ALA A 583 28.66 22.65 -7.39
CA ALA A 583 27.84 23.17 -6.30
C ALA A 583 26.52 22.40 -6.20
N LYS A 584 26.28 21.77 -5.06
CA LYS A 584 25.07 20.97 -4.75
C LYS A 584 24.31 21.59 -3.59
N LEU A 585 22.98 21.41 -3.61
CA LEU A 585 22.09 21.72 -2.50
C LEU A 585 21.32 20.48 -2.07
N THR A 586 20.98 20.45 -0.81
CA THR A 586 20.07 19.44 -0.22
C THR A 586 18.65 20.02 -0.10
N PRO A 587 17.61 19.20 0.11
CA PRO A 587 16.25 19.69 0.35
C PRO A 587 16.19 20.74 1.46
N PHE A 588 15.20 21.62 1.37
CA PHE A 588 14.93 22.72 2.33
C PHE A 588 15.94 23.87 2.29
N HIS A 589 16.82 23.91 1.30
CA HIS A 589 17.69 25.05 1.02
C HIS A 589 17.14 25.90 -0.15
N ALA A 590 17.84 26.98 -0.47
CA ALA A 590 17.54 27.80 -1.62
C ALA A 590 18.82 28.33 -2.27
N PHE A 591 18.73 28.65 -3.55
CA PHE A 591 19.75 29.41 -4.28
C PHE A 591 19.18 30.74 -4.74
N LEU A 592 20.03 31.73 -4.93
CA LEU A 592 19.66 32.98 -5.58
C LEU A 592 19.88 32.85 -7.09
N HIS A 593 18.88 33.24 -7.87
CA HIS A 593 19.02 33.37 -9.31
C HIS A 593 18.88 34.83 -9.73
N LEU A 594 19.72 35.27 -10.64
CA LEU A 594 19.68 36.59 -11.25
C LEU A 594 19.72 36.43 -12.78
N ALA A 595 18.75 37.02 -13.46
CA ALA A 595 18.62 36.92 -14.93
C ALA A 595 19.81 37.52 -15.69
N ASP A 596 20.39 38.58 -15.12
CA ASP A 596 21.61 39.19 -15.68
C ASP A 596 22.82 38.65 -14.91
N MET A 597 23.79 38.09 -15.66
CA MET A 597 25.04 37.64 -15.07
C MET A 597 25.83 38.85 -14.58
N LEU A 598 26.07 38.92 -13.28
CA LEU A 598 26.84 39.99 -12.65
C LEU A 598 28.32 39.59 -12.60
N VAL A 599 28.97 39.51 -13.76
CA VAL A 599 30.40 39.17 -13.87
C VAL A 599 31.25 40.25 -13.23
N GLY A 600 32.03 39.92 -12.22
CA GLY A 600 32.92 40.84 -11.53
C GLY A 600 32.21 41.90 -10.66
N ALA A 601 30.91 41.74 -10.41
CA ALA A 601 30.15 42.66 -9.56
C ALA A 601 30.40 42.40 -8.07
N ASN A 602 30.55 43.49 -7.32
CA ASN A 602 30.50 43.43 -5.84
C ASN A 602 29.01 43.35 -5.40
N LEU A 603 28.62 42.22 -4.85
CA LEU A 603 27.27 42.04 -4.33
C LEU A 603 27.20 42.53 -2.88
N LYS A 604 26.43 43.59 -2.63
CA LYS A 604 26.14 44.10 -1.29
C LYS A 604 24.79 43.53 -0.82
N LEU A 605 24.77 42.92 0.37
CA LEU A 605 23.53 42.41 0.96
C LEU A 605 23.04 43.43 2.02
N VAL A 606 21.80 43.86 1.89
CA VAL A 606 21.13 44.75 2.85
C VAL A 606 19.94 44.00 3.45
N PHE A 607 20.01 43.80 4.77
CA PHE A 607 18.95 43.18 5.54
C PHE A 607 18.21 44.27 6.34
N GLU A 608 16.89 44.34 6.18
CA GLU A 608 16.07 45.32 6.89
C GLU A 608 16.26 45.18 8.41
N GLY A 609 16.56 46.32 9.08
CA GLY A 609 16.78 46.36 10.52
C GLY A 609 18.15 45.81 10.98
N GLU A 610 19.06 45.52 10.10
CA GLU A 610 20.44 45.16 10.42
C GLU A 610 21.44 46.18 9.86
N ALA A 611 22.59 46.26 10.50
CA ALA A 611 23.71 47.01 9.94
C ALA A 611 24.08 46.41 8.59
N THR A 612 24.34 47.26 7.61
CA THR A 612 24.64 46.84 6.25
C THR A 612 25.84 45.91 6.21
N THR A 613 25.63 44.66 5.87
CA THR A 613 26.69 43.70 5.63
C THR A 613 27.05 43.77 4.15
N GLY A 614 27.91 44.67 3.79
CA GLY A 614 28.51 44.71 2.47
C GLY A 614 29.93 44.20 2.57
N ILE A 615 30.46 43.69 1.45
CA ILE A 615 31.88 43.90 1.23
C ILE A 615 32.03 45.42 1.25
N GLU A 616 32.45 45.98 2.40
CA GLU A 616 33.15 47.25 2.28
C GLU A 616 34.16 47.01 1.21
N LYS A 617 34.05 47.77 0.09
CA LYS A 617 35.19 47.99 -0.74
C LYS A 617 36.40 47.95 0.16
N VAL A 618 37.35 47.08 -0.11
CA VAL A 618 38.71 47.55 0.03
C VAL A 618 38.69 48.81 -0.81
N ALA A 619 38.49 49.94 -0.15
CA ALA A 619 38.54 51.19 -0.82
C ALA A 619 39.82 51.15 -1.60
N ASN A 620 39.72 51.25 -2.91
CA ASN A 620 40.79 51.82 -3.66
C ASN A 620 40.86 53.24 -3.10
N ASP A 621 41.48 53.38 -1.93
CA ASP A 621 42.06 54.60 -1.53
C ASP A 621 43.13 54.91 -2.59
N ALA A 622 42.66 55.53 -3.68
CA ALA A 622 43.54 56.15 -4.66
C ALA A 622 44.40 57.25 -4.01
N ASP A 623 44.19 57.54 -2.72
CA ASP A 623 44.84 58.61 -1.99
C ASP A 623 45.53 58.19 -0.69
N ASN A 624 45.58 56.91 -0.35
CA ASN A 624 46.47 56.41 0.70
C ASN A 624 47.42 55.38 0.07
N GLU A 625 48.68 55.76 -0.08
CA GLU A 625 49.75 54.83 -0.43
C GLU A 625 49.97 53.79 0.66
N ASP A 626 49.01 52.85 0.81
CA ASP A 626 49.23 51.66 1.64
C ASP A 626 50.24 50.76 0.92
N ASN A 627 51.48 50.95 1.23
CA ASN A 627 52.62 50.19 0.73
C ASN A 627 52.62 48.73 1.19
N THR A 628 51.48 48.18 1.54
CA THR A 628 51.34 46.84 2.06
C THR A 628 51.43 45.78 0.93
N TRP A 629 52.25 44.76 1.17
CA TRP A 629 52.45 43.65 0.26
C TRP A 629 51.63 42.43 0.72
N TYR A 630 51.04 41.69 -0.19
CA TYR A 630 50.35 40.45 0.05
C TYR A 630 50.90 39.35 -0.88
N ASN A 631 51.00 38.11 -0.40
CA ASN A 631 51.24 36.99 -1.31
C ASN A 631 49.96 36.62 -2.08
N MET A 632 50.07 35.65 -3.00
CA MET A 632 48.95 35.20 -3.82
C MET A 632 47.86 34.49 -2.99
N GLN A 633 48.14 34.14 -1.74
CA GLN A 633 47.18 33.57 -0.77
C GLN A 633 46.55 34.64 0.14
N GLY A 634 46.87 35.94 -0.04
CA GLY A 634 46.33 37.06 0.74
C GLY A 634 47.02 37.30 2.08
N ILE A 635 48.17 36.67 2.34
CA ILE A 635 48.95 36.89 3.57
C ILE A 635 49.72 38.22 3.45
N LYS A 636 49.55 39.11 4.46
CA LYS A 636 50.16 40.44 4.53
C LYS A 636 51.62 40.37 4.93
N PHE A 637 52.45 41.19 4.30
CA PHE A 637 53.86 41.43 4.65
C PHE A 637 54.06 42.86 5.11
N ASN A 638 54.74 43.04 6.23
CA ASN A 638 55.02 44.34 6.79
C ASN A 638 56.25 45.04 6.18
N SER A 639 56.95 44.38 5.24
CA SER A 639 58.11 44.90 4.54
C SER A 639 58.11 44.35 3.09
N LYS A 640 58.89 44.98 2.20
CA LYS A 640 59.05 44.51 0.83
C LYS A 640 59.53 43.06 0.84
N PRO A 641 58.73 42.13 0.26
CA PRO A 641 59.11 40.72 0.23
C PRO A 641 60.26 40.45 -0.73
N GLN A 642 60.91 39.31 -0.52
CA GLN A 642 61.98 38.84 -1.45
C GLN A 642 61.38 38.41 -2.81
N LYS A 643 62.26 38.04 -3.74
CA LYS A 643 61.89 37.61 -5.10
C LYS A 643 60.65 36.71 -5.14
N GLY A 644 59.66 37.10 -5.98
CA GLY A 644 58.41 36.37 -6.13
C GLY A 644 57.27 37.20 -6.73
N ILE A 645 56.09 36.64 -6.76
CA ILE A 645 54.86 37.30 -7.23
C ILE A 645 53.98 37.67 -6.04
N TYR A 646 53.63 38.95 -5.96
CA TYR A 646 52.88 39.52 -4.82
C TYR A 646 51.77 40.45 -5.34
N ILE A 647 50.88 40.81 -4.46
CA ILE A 647 49.86 41.84 -4.67
C ILE A 647 50.23 43.06 -3.85
N ARG A 648 50.28 44.23 -4.51
CA ARG A 648 50.48 45.53 -3.89
C ARG A 648 49.52 46.55 -4.50
N ASN A 649 48.78 47.29 -3.71
CA ASN A 649 47.72 48.21 -4.14
C ASN A 649 46.74 47.57 -5.15
N GLY A 650 46.31 46.33 -4.86
CA GLY A 650 45.39 45.58 -5.70
C GLY A 650 45.97 45.10 -7.05
N LYS A 651 47.26 45.35 -7.35
CA LYS A 651 47.91 44.95 -8.58
C LYS A 651 48.94 43.84 -8.33
N LYS A 652 49.04 42.95 -9.29
CA LYS A 652 50.07 41.88 -9.31
C LYS A 652 51.42 42.52 -9.60
N VAL A 653 52.39 42.34 -8.68
CA VAL A 653 53.74 42.88 -8.78
C VAL A 653 54.72 41.70 -8.75
N VAL A 654 55.65 41.69 -9.68
CA VAL A 654 56.78 40.72 -9.68
C VAL A 654 57.96 41.43 -9.01
N VAL A 655 58.41 40.89 -7.89
CA VAL A 655 59.65 41.34 -7.25
C VAL A 655 60.76 40.44 -7.76
N GLN A 656 61.75 41.06 -8.46
CA GLN A 656 62.91 40.39 -9.02
C GLN A 656 64.05 40.28 -8.04
#